data_1aedf2d9a7faa468213a734119966510
#
_entry.id   1aedf2d9a7faa468213a734119966510
#
_cell.length_a   1.000
_cell.length_b   1.000
_cell.length_c   1.000
_cell.angle_alpha   90.00
_cell.angle_beta   90.00
_cell.angle_gamma   90.00
#
_symmetry.space_group_name_H-M   'P 1'
#
loop_
_entity.id
_entity.type
_entity.pdbx_description
1 polymer ?
#
loop_
_entity_poly.entity_id
_entity_poly.type
_entity_poly.pdbx_seq_one_letter_code
_entity_poly.pdbx_strand_id
1 'polypeptide(L)'
;MIIKKETEDLEKLINKKKSLEGSINYLLILLVTLFSLNSLAQETSYIKGNEYILKDVSVSGLKNFNEQTVITYTGLKEGQKIRIPGEQISAIISKLWKLDLFSDINFYLINVQDGEASIQIDIKELPTLSEFKITGLKKSKIETIVSETELKKGKKITENFIKTTKNYIVNKYKKDGFLNTKVSINILPDSSEVNFSKMLIKVDLGERVKINQINFTGNEITKSSKLKKKMKKTKTKLFGRFWKKSKFIEKEYKEDLTSILDFYKEKGYRDARIITDSVITDNNNITINIDLQEGNKYYFGDISFLGNSVYSDAQLSRALGLFKGDTYNGVLLKKRISDNTKPDGEDLSNLYQNNGYLFSNINPVEVSVENDTINFEIRVVEGKPAYFNKITVVGNTRTNDHVIYRELRTKPGNIYSKSQIVRTVRELGQMGFFDPEQISPDFKNVDPNAGTVDIEYGLVEKGASQVELQGGYGGGGFIGTLGLSFNNFSVRGLKDESAYKPLPMGDGQALSLRLQANRFYNTASFSFSEPWLGGRQPVSFSTSISRTKQYRYDYFTGQANKNQFFEITGAQIGLAKKLRVPDDYFQLSQSIGYQYYNLSNYYTGLFTFGDGKSNNIFYQVILARDNTFVNPVFPLGGSQFAISAKLSLPYSLFNNIDYDDLENQAEYQNEDGDPDQAKIDQEKFKWLEFYKVKFNGTWYTRLVDKFVLKTHAEFGFLGAYNNKRGIIPFDRFYLGGDGMSQYAMDGRETVALRGYTNQSLSSQDGSTIYNKFSLELRYPITLKPSASIFALTFLESGNGYDSFREFNPFNAKRSAGLGIRIFMPAFGLLGIDFGYGFDSQFAGDLNAHGWETHFVIGQNF
;
A
#
# COMPACT_ATOMS: atom_id res chain seq x y z
N MET A 1 -55.60 -55.67 16.95
CA MET A 1 -54.78 -56.43 17.94
C MET A 1 -53.24 -56.22 17.70
N ILE A 2 -52.80 -55.75 16.59
CA ILE A 2 -51.38 -55.51 16.29
C ILE A 2 -50.92 -54.18 16.84
N ILE A 3 -51.75 -53.16 16.84
CA ILE A 3 -51.36 -51.77 17.30
C ILE A 3 -51.14 -51.68 18.80
N LYS A 4 -51.84 -52.54 19.60
CA LYS A 4 -51.68 -52.56 21.03
C LYS A 4 -50.43 -53.23 21.56
N LYS A 5 -49.79 -54.06 20.74
CA LYS A 5 -48.53 -54.74 21.08
C LYS A 5 -47.29 -53.87 20.79
N GLU A 6 -47.34 -53.01 19.75
CA GLU A 6 -46.26 -52.06 19.46
C GLU A 6 -46.15 -50.91 20.47
N THR A 7 -47.32 -50.48 21.05
CA THR A 7 -47.30 -49.42 22.07
C THR A 7 -46.80 -49.92 23.43
N GLU A 8 -47.06 -51.18 23.82
CA GLU A 8 -46.49 -51.79 25.04
C GLU A 8 -44.97 -52.04 24.92
N ASP A 9 -44.49 -52.38 23.74
CA ASP A 9 -43.04 -52.61 23.52
C ASP A 9 -42.28 -51.25 23.44
N LEU A 10 -42.92 -50.18 22.94
CA LEU A 10 -42.34 -48.80 22.96
C LEU A 10 -42.27 -48.24 24.40
N GLU A 11 -43.32 -48.46 25.23
CA GLU A 11 -43.32 -48.02 26.64
C GLU A 11 -42.25 -48.78 27.46
N LYS A 12 -42.06 -50.08 27.21
CA LYS A 12 -40.98 -50.87 27.84
C LYS A 12 -39.61 -50.39 27.43
N LEU A 13 -39.40 -49.97 26.14
CA LEU A 13 -38.14 -49.39 25.65
C LEU A 13 -37.87 -48.03 26.26
N ILE A 14 -38.88 -47.15 26.38
CA ILE A 14 -38.78 -45.82 26.97
C ILE A 14 -38.48 -45.90 28.49
N ASN A 15 -39.16 -46.83 29.19
CA ASN A 15 -38.86 -47.03 30.61
C ASN A 15 -37.50 -47.68 30.87
N LYS A 16 -36.99 -48.53 29.95
CA LYS A 16 -35.65 -49.12 30.03
C LYS A 16 -34.56 -48.03 29.72
N LYS A 17 -34.88 -47.09 28.84
CA LYS A 17 -33.99 -45.93 28.53
C LYS A 17 -33.93 -44.96 29.70
N LYS A 18 -35.06 -44.61 30.34
CA LYS A 18 -35.08 -43.77 31.56
C LYS A 18 -34.38 -44.40 32.75
N SER A 19 -34.46 -45.73 32.92
CA SER A 19 -33.73 -46.46 33.96
C SER A 19 -32.19 -46.46 33.69
N LEU A 20 -31.78 -46.55 32.40
CA LEU A 20 -30.34 -46.47 32.04
C LEU A 20 -29.78 -45.04 32.21
N GLU A 21 -30.56 -44.00 31.84
CA GLU A 21 -30.16 -42.61 32.04
C GLU A 21 -30.08 -42.23 33.53
N GLY A 22 -31.00 -42.77 34.37
CA GLY A 22 -30.89 -42.64 35.81
C GLY A 22 -29.64 -43.32 36.39
N SER A 23 -29.32 -44.54 35.93
CA SER A 23 -28.15 -45.25 36.36
C SER A 23 -26.83 -44.61 35.90
N ILE A 24 -26.80 -44.06 34.71
CA ILE A 24 -25.64 -43.30 34.19
C ILE A 24 -25.44 -42.00 34.97
N ASN A 25 -26.53 -41.28 35.33
CA ASN A 25 -26.43 -40.08 36.16
C ASN A 25 -25.97 -40.37 37.57
N TYR A 26 -26.42 -41.47 38.20
CA TYR A 26 -25.92 -41.92 39.51
C TYR A 26 -24.46 -42.36 39.43
N LEU A 27 -24.04 -43.02 38.35
CA LEU A 27 -22.64 -43.38 38.10
C LEU A 27 -21.76 -42.17 37.90
N LEU A 28 -22.26 -41.14 37.14
CA LEU A 28 -21.56 -39.86 36.92
C LEU A 28 -21.45 -39.05 38.22
N ILE A 29 -22.52 -39.01 39.04
CA ILE A 29 -22.49 -38.38 40.37
C ILE A 29 -21.54 -39.14 41.31
N LEU A 30 -21.52 -40.44 41.26
CA LEU A 30 -20.59 -41.26 42.04
C LEU A 30 -19.16 -41.06 41.59
N LEU A 31 -18.91 -40.92 40.26
CA LEU A 31 -17.58 -40.66 39.68
C LEU A 31 -17.11 -39.25 40.03
N VAL A 32 -18.01 -38.23 39.99
CA VAL A 32 -17.69 -36.86 40.40
C VAL A 32 -17.43 -36.76 41.91
N THR A 33 -18.17 -37.52 42.76
CA THR A 33 -17.91 -37.57 44.20
C THR A 33 -16.62 -38.36 44.53
N LEU A 34 -16.28 -39.43 43.81
CA LEU A 34 -14.97 -40.10 43.90
C LEU A 34 -13.81 -39.23 43.43
N PHE A 35 -14.01 -38.40 42.40
CA PHE A 35 -12.98 -37.41 41.98
C PHE A 35 -12.85 -36.25 42.97
N SER A 36 -13.95 -35.80 43.59
CA SER A 36 -13.89 -34.75 44.60
C SER A 36 -13.29 -35.25 45.94
N LEU A 37 -13.43 -36.54 46.25
CA LEU A 37 -12.72 -37.15 47.42
C LEU A 37 -11.20 -37.29 47.20
N ASN A 38 -10.77 -37.47 45.95
CA ASN A 38 -9.34 -37.46 45.65
C ASN A 38 -8.71 -36.05 45.58
N SER A 39 -9.53 -35.02 45.37
CA SER A 39 -9.04 -33.61 45.44
C SER A 39 -8.95 -33.08 46.89
N LEU A 40 -9.54 -33.80 47.88
CA LEU A 40 -9.39 -33.49 49.31
C LEU A 40 -8.19 -34.22 49.95
N ALA A 41 -7.50 -35.10 49.21
CA ALA A 41 -6.37 -35.87 49.71
C ALA A 41 -4.98 -35.38 49.23
N GLN A 42 -4.92 -34.15 48.60
CA GLN A 42 -3.68 -33.41 48.57
C GLN A 42 -3.77 -32.22 49.55
N GLU A 43 -3.91 -32.54 50.82
CA GLU A 43 -3.20 -31.77 51.81
C GLU A 43 -1.70 -31.99 51.49
N THR A 44 -1.14 -31.10 50.69
CA THR A 44 0.29 -30.80 50.81
C THR A 44 0.44 -30.48 52.29
N SER A 45 1.00 -31.37 53.06
CA SER A 45 1.45 -31.09 54.42
C SER A 45 2.36 -29.86 54.22
N TYR A 46 1.83 -28.69 54.52
CA TYR A 46 2.64 -27.52 54.72
C TYR A 46 3.62 -27.93 55.83
N ILE A 47 4.84 -28.31 55.42
CA ILE A 47 5.94 -28.43 56.36
C ILE A 47 6.06 -27.03 56.91
N LYS A 48 5.59 -26.84 58.17
CA LYS A 48 5.76 -25.58 58.84
C LYS A 48 7.25 -25.35 58.96
N GLY A 49 7.81 -24.52 58.04
CA GLY A 49 9.24 -24.28 58.00
C GLY A 49 9.72 -23.80 59.37
N ASN A 50 10.83 -24.30 59.82
CA ASN A 50 11.46 -23.87 61.05
C ASN A 50 12.07 -22.48 60.86
N GLU A 51 12.01 -21.64 61.90
CA GLU A 51 12.60 -20.30 61.87
C GLU A 51 14.09 -20.42 62.30
N TYR A 52 14.99 -19.92 61.48
CA TYR A 52 16.43 -19.88 61.74
C TYR A 52 16.97 -18.46 61.75
N ILE A 53 18.02 -18.21 62.51
CA ILE A 53 18.82 -17.00 62.38
C ILE A 53 19.92 -17.31 61.35
N LEU A 54 20.01 -16.51 60.31
CA LEU A 54 20.97 -16.72 59.23
C LEU A 54 22.37 -16.34 59.69
N LYS A 55 23.27 -17.32 59.75
CA LYS A 55 24.64 -17.12 60.21
C LYS A 55 25.57 -16.75 59.08
N ASP A 56 25.41 -17.38 57.92
CA ASP A 56 26.23 -17.15 56.74
C ASP A 56 25.49 -17.54 55.47
N VAL A 57 25.81 -16.89 54.34
CA VAL A 57 25.32 -17.23 52.99
C VAL A 57 26.49 -17.41 52.05
N SER A 58 26.60 -18.57 51.49
CA SER A 58 27.63 -18.88 50.48
C SER A 58 26.99 -19.24 49.12
N VAL A 59 27.70 -18.98 48.03
CA VAL A 59 27.24 -19.33 46.67
C VAL A 59 28.30 -20.21 46.02
N SER A 60 27.87 -21.36 45.54
CA SER A 60 28.73 -22.29 44.82
C SER A 60 28.32 -22.41 43.34
N GLY A 61 29.20 -22.93 42.49
CA GLY A 61 28.92 -23.18 41.07
C GLY A 61 29.07 -21.95 40.16
N LEU A 62 29.45 -20.82 40.68
CA LEU A 62 29.69 -19.58 39.87
C LEU A 62 30.95 -19.72 39.01
N LYS A 63 30.93 -19.20 37.82
CA LYS A 63 32.05 -19.16 36.87
C LYS A 63 32.42 -17.74 36.45
N ASN A 64 31.44 -16.88 36.18
CA ASN A 64 31.61 -15.51 35.67
C ASN A 64 31.08 -14.46 36.65
N PHE A 65 30.22 -14.83 37.60
CA PHE A 65 29.65 -13.89 38.54
C PHE A 65 30.41 -13.94 39.89
N ASN A 66 30.49 -12.75 40.54
CA ASN A 66 31.01 -12.66 41.88
C ASN A 66 29.96 -13.12 42.89
N GLU A 67 30.38 -13.93 43.86
CA GLU A 67 29.55 -14.44 44.95
C GLU A 67 28.80 -13.35 45.68
N GLN A 68 29.48 -12.28 46.07
CA GLN A 68 28.90 -11.17 46.80
C GLN A 68 27.81 -10.43 46.01
N THR A 69 27.95 -10.39 44.68
CA THR A 69 26.91 -9.80 43.80
C THR A 69 25.65 -10.62 43.84
N VAL A 70 25.75 -11.95 43.79
CA VAL A 70 24.60 -12.86 43.85
C VAL A 70 23.93 -12.75 45.23
N ILE A 71 24.71 -12.79 46.35
CA ILE A 71 24.19 -12.65 47.70
C ILE A 71 23.43 -11.31 47.84
N THR A 72 24.05 -10.20 47.43
CA THR A 72 23.40 -8.87 47.45
C THR A 72 22.07 -8.86 46.69
N TYR A 73 22.02 -9.54 45.52
CA TYR A 73 20.81 -9.61 44.71
C TYR A 73 19.71 -10.45 45.39
N THR A 74 20.06 -11.50 46.16
CA THR A 74 19.05 -12.25 46.93
C THR A 74 18.41 -11.39 48.00
N GLY A 75 19.15 -10.45 48.60
CA GLY A 75 18.72 -9.60 49.70
C GLY A 75 18.85 -10.28 51.07
N LEU A 76 19.50 -11.46 51.13
CA LEU A 76 19.80 -12.15 52.40
C LEU A 76 20.91 -11.42 53.15
N LYS A 77 20.77 -11.32 54.48
CA LYS A 77 21.73 -10.69 55.34
C LYS A 77 22.00 -11.55 56.56
N GLU A 78 23.24 -11.62 57.05
CA GLU A 78 23.57 -12.25 58.29
C GLU A 78 22.78 -11.67 59.46
N GLY A 79 22.37 -12.48 60.44
CA GLY A 79 21.50 -12.11 61.53
C GLY A 79 20.00 -11.98 61.19
N GLN A 80 19.60 -12.14 59.96
CA GLN A 80 18.20 -12.12 59.53
C GLN A 80 17.48 -13.41 59.95
N LYS A 81 16.28 -13.29 60.48
CA LYS A 81 15.38 -14.43 60.70
C LYS A 81 14.75 -14.85 59.40
N ILE A 82 14.87 -16.13 59.07
CA ILE A 82 14.37 -16.72 57.84
C ILE A 82 13.68 -18.05 58.13
N ARG A 83 12.54 -18.27 57.44
CA ARG A 83 11.79 -19.52 57.57
C ARG A 83 12.14 -20.45 56.39
N ILE A 84 12.58 -21.68 56.70
CA ILE A 84 12.99 -22.64 55.71
C ILE A 84 12.31 -23.99 55.98
N PRO A 85 11.57 -24.57 55.01
CA PRO A 85 11.10 -23.94 53.77
C PRO A 85 10.10 -22.81 54.02
N GLY A 86 10.06 -21.78 53.10
CA GLY A 86 9.19 -20.63 53.26
C GLY A 86 9.09 -19.77 52.01
N GLU A 87 8.11 -18.85 52.04
CA GLU A 87 7.83 -17.98 50.90
C GLU A 87 9.03 -17.08 50.50
N GLN A 88 9.86 -16.68 51.46
CA GLN A 88 11.03 -15.85 51.20
C GLN A 88 12.04 -16.56 50.29
N ILE A 89 12.33 -17.84 50.53
CA ILE A 89 13.21 -18.66 49.68
C ILE A 89 12.63 -18.80 48.28
N SER A 90 11.31 -19.12 48.18
CA SER A 90 10.60 -19.23 46.90
C SER A 90 10.63 -17.92 46.11
N ALA A 91 10.46 -16.77 46.78
CA ALA A 91 10.56 -15.46 46.15
C ALA A 91 11.97 -15.14 45.65
N ILE A 92 13.02 -15.50 46.41
CA ILE A 92 14.42 -15.35 46.01
C ILE A 92 14.73 -16.22 44.79
N ILE A 93 14.33 -17.51 44.83
CA ILE A 93 14.48 -18.43 43.69
C ILE A 93 13.80 -17.82 42.45
N SER A 94 12.56 -17.36 42.57
CA SER A 94 11.81 -16.74 41.49
C SER A 94 12.49 -15.45 40.97
N LYS A 95 13.09 -14.66 41.86
CA LYS A 95 13.83 -13.44 41.52
C LYS A 95 15.11 -13.75 40.74
N LEU A 96 15.85 -14.78 41.15
CA LEU A 96 17.06 -15.24 40.46
C LEU A 96 16.73 -15.86 39.08
N TRP A 97 15.65 -16.64 38.97
CA TRP A 97 15.18 -17.20 37.69
C TRP A 97 14.77 -16.14 36.67
N LYS A 98 14.17 -15.04 37.13
CA LYS A 98 13.79 -13.91 36.26
C LYS A 98 14.97 -13.22 35.57
N LEU A 99 16.20 -13.45 36.04
CA LEU A 99 17.39 -12.88 35.40
C LEU A 99 17.77 -13.59 34.10
N ASP A 100 17.25 -14.79 33.84
CA ASP A 100 17.62 -15.61 32.67
C ASP A 100 19.14 -15.85 32.55
N LEU A 101 19.84 -15.90 33.69
CA LEU A 101 21.29 -16.09 33.74
C LEU A 101 21.69 -17.48 34.21
N PHE A 102 20.79 -18.22 34.82
CA PHE A 102 21.08 -19.50 35.49
C PHE A 102 20.25 -20.65 34.90
N SER A 103 20.82 -21.82 34.82
CA SER A 103 20.18 -23.05 34.35
C SER A 103 19.69 -23.94 35.51
N ASP A 104 20.20 -23.73 36.70
CA ASP A 104 19.78 -24.43 37.90
C ASP A 104 20.07 -23.56 39.15
N ILE A 105 19.20 -23.60 40.15
CA ILE A 105 19.31 -22.80 41.38
C ILE A 105 18.78 -23.68 42.52
N ASN A 106 19.69 -24.17 43.38
CA ASN A 106 19.36 -24.98 44.52
C ASN A 106 19.77 -24.29 45.81
N PHE A 107 18.94 -24.38 46.84
CA PHE A 107 19.19 -23.85 48.16
C PHE A 107 19.39 -25.01 49.13
N TYR A 108 20.56 -25.08 49.75
CA TYR A 108 20.89 -26.05 50.77
C TYR A 108 21.01 -25.37 52.14
N LEU A 109 20.43 -26.00 53.14
CA LEU A 109 20.58 -25.62 54.52
C LEU A 109 21.75 -26.42 55.10
N ILE A 110 22.77 -25.74 55.57
CA ILE A 110 24.01 -26.33 56.14
C ILE A 110 24.27 -25.78 57.54
N ASN A 111 25.05 -26.51 58.32
CA ASN A 111 25.52 -26.11 59.65
C ASN A 111 24.40 -25.61 60.58
N VAL A 112 23.35 -26.43 60.79
CA VAL A 112 22.23 -26.08 61.69
C VAL A 112 22.65 -26.46 63.16
N GLN A 113 22.84 -25.41 63.99
CA GLN A 113 23.12 -25.56 65.42
C GLN A 113 22.42 -24.42 66.21
N ASP A 114 21.77 -24.75 67.34
CA ASP A 114 21.18 -23.82 68.30
C ASP A 114 20.25 -22.77 67.71
N GLY A 115 19.50 -23.10 66.63
CA GLY A 115 18.59 -22.17 65.96
C GLY A 115 19.25 -21.23 64.95
N GLU A 116 20.56 -21.39 64.74
CA GLU A 116 21.31 -20.74 63.69
C GLU A 116 21.49 -21.68 62.49
N ALA A 117 21.50 -21.15 61.26
CA ALA A 117 21.75 -21.92 60.06
C ALA A 117 22.48 -21.14 59.01
N SER A 118 23.34 -21.83 58.23
CA SER A 118 23.95 -21.28 57.02
C SER A 118 23.24 -21.76 55.77
N ILE A 119 23.11 -20.90 54.75
CA ILE A 119 22.53 -21.24 53.46
C ILE A 119 23.64 -21.30 52.41
N GLN A 120 23.68 -22.42 51.71
CA GLN A 120 24.47 -22.53 50.49
C GLN A 120 23.55 -22.51 49.29
N ILE A 121 23.77 -21.54 48.38
CA ILE A 121 23.07 -21.45 47.10
C ILE A 121 23.94 -22.07 46.02
N ASP A 122 23.52 -23.19 45.48
CA ASP A 122 24.25 -23.83 44.38
C ASP A 122 23.63 -23.40 43.08
N ILE A 123 24.41 -22.72 42.25
CA ILE A 123 23.95 -22.10 41.00
C ILE A 123 24.73 -22.64 39.82
N LYS A 124 24.00 -23.01 38.81
CA LYS A 124 24.61 -23.35 37.51
C LYS A 124 24.34 -22.24 36.52
N GLU A 125 25.39 -21.56 36.10
CA GLU A 125 25.29 -20.47 35.14
C GLU A 125 24.96 -20.98 33.72
N LEU A 126 24.09 -20.25 32.99
CA LEU A 126 23.87 -20.47 31.56
C LEU A 126 25.12 -20.10 30.76
N PRO A 127 25.55 -20.94 29.83
CA PRO A 127 26.69 -20.62 28.96
C PRO A 127 26.37 -19.46 28.03
N THR A 128 27.40 -18.69 27.73
CA THR A 128 27.34 -17.55 26.80
C THR A 128 27.81 -17.99 25.42
N LEU A 129 27.11 -17.52 24.37
CA LEU A 129 27.47 -17.83 22.99
C LEU A 129 28.76 -17.10 22.58
N SER A 130 29.87 -17.85 22.37
CA SER A 130 31.13 -17.29 21.85
C SER A 130 31.14 -17.21 20.34
N GLU A 131 30.68 -18.27 19.69
CA GLU A 131 30.65 -18.38 18.23
C GLU A 131 29.51 -19.31 17.80
N PHE A 132 28.97 -19.07 16.59
CA PHE A 132 28.03 -19.99 15.98
C PHE A 132 28.42 -20.30 14.53
N LYS A 133 28.09 -21.50 14.09
CA LYS A 133 28.32 -21.95 12.72
C LYS A 133 27.08 -22.66 12.19
N ILE A 134 26.52 -22.13 11.07
CA ILE A 134 25.39 -22.77 10.40
C ILE A 134 25.90 -23.44 9.13
N THR A 135 25.61 -24.72 8.99
CA THR A 135 26.02 -25.57 7.84
C THR A 135 24.78 -26.13 7.13
N GLY A 136 24.91 -26.45 5.84
CA GLY A 136 23.82 -26.99 5.01
C GLY A 136 23.03 -25.93 4.25
N LEU A 137 23.41 -24.66 4.35
CA LEU A 137 22.70 -23.54 3.72
C LEU A 137 23.63 -22.60 2.93
N LYS A 138 23.05 -21.87 1.96
CA LYS A 138 23.78 -20.80 1.24
C LYS A 138 23.98 -19.59 2.14
N LYS A 139 25.10 -18.86 1.97
CA LYS A 139 25.50 -17.70 2.79
C LYS A 139 24.38 -16.65 2.96
N SER A 140 23.71 -16.25 1.87
CA SER A 140 22.61 -15.28 1.91
C SER A 140 21.40 -15.75 2.74
N LYS A 141 21.19 -17.07 2.90
CA LYS A 141 20.13 -17.63 3.73
C LYS A 141 20.52 -17.69 5.20
N ILE A 142 21.81 -17.89 5.46
CA ILE A 142 22.37 -17.85 6.82
C ILE A 142 22.20 -16.44 7.42
N GLU A 143 22.53 -15.40 6.68
CA GLU A 143 22.37 -14.00 7.12
C GLU A 143 20.92 -13.69 7.54
N THR A 144 19.94 -14.16 6.76
CA THR A 144 18.52 -14.00 7.12
C THR A 144 18.15 -14.75 8.41
N ILE A 145 18.67 -15.98 8.61
CA ILE A 145 18.40 -16.73 9.83
C ILE A 145 19.02 -16.04 11.04
N VAL A 146 20.26 -15.60 10.92
CA VAL A 146 20.98 -14.88 11.98
C VAL A 146 20.21 -13.64 12.42
N SER A 147 19.75 -12.83 11.47
CA SER A 147 18.95 -11.63 11.73
C SER A 147 17.62 -11.94 12.44
N GLU A 148 16.87 -12.91 11.95
CA GLU A 148 15.52 -13.23 12.44
C GLU A 148 15.51 -14.02 13.77
N THR A 149 16.57 -14.76 14.08
CA THR A 149 16.70 -15.51 15.33
C THR A 149 17.55 -14.77 16.37
N GLU A 150 18.04 -13.57 16.01
CA GLU A 150 18.93 -12.79 16.86
C GLU A 150 20.16 -13.59 17.35
N LEU A 151 20.69 -14.46 16.50
CA LEU A 151 21.94 -15.19 16.78
C LEU A 151 23.11 -14.20 16.77
N LYS A 152 23.62 -13.88 17.96
CA LYS A 152 24.77 -12.98 18.11
C LYS A 152 25.66 -13.42 19.27
N LYS A 153 26.97 -13.17 19.13
CA LYS A 153 27.96 -13.39 20.20
C LYS A 153 27.52 -12.63 21.46
N GLY A 154 27.71 -13.25 22.63
CA GLY A 154 27.35 -12.69 23.92
C GLY A 154 25.93 -13.02 24.41
N LYS A 155 25.09 -13.68 23.61
CA LYS A 155 23.74 -14.10 24.02
C LYS A 155 23.82 -15.34 24.92
N LYS A 156 22.99 -15.41 25.98
CA LYS A 156 22.86 -16.58 26.82
C LYS A 156 22.17 -17.72 26.07
N ILE A 157 22.70 -18.93 26.21
CA ILE A 157 22.16 -20.13 25.56
C ILE A 157 21.16 -20.80 26.51
N THR A 158 19.86 -20.47 26.32
CA THR A 158 18.76 -21.11 27.06
C THR A 158 18.17 -22.24 26.24
N GLU A 159 17.49 -23.19 26.87
CA GLU A 159 16.74 -24.24 26.15
C GLU A 159 15.66 -23.63 25.22
N ASN A 160 15.01 -22.57 25.68
CA ASN A 160 14.01 -21.86 24.88
C ASN A 160 14.66 -21.27 23.63
N PHE A 161 15.83 -20.65 23.76
CA PHE A 161 16.55 -20.07 22.61
C PHE A 161 16.93 -21.16 21.56
N ILE A 162 17.39 -22.30 22.03
CA ILE A 162 17.69 -23.46 21.15
C ILE A 162 16.43 -23.92 20.42
N LYS A 163 15.33 -24.13 21.17
CA LYS A 163 14.06 -24.65 20.66
C LYS A 163 13.42 -23.66 19.67
N THR A 164 13.41 -22.36 19.99
CA THR A 164 12.86 -21.32 19.13
C THR A 164 13.68 -21.16 17.84
N THR A 165 15.01 -21.17 17.92
CA THR A 165 15.92 -21.15 16.76
C THR A 165 15.69 -22.37 15.85
N LYS A 166 15.63 -23.55 16.44
CA LYS A 166 15.36 -24.81 15.71
C LYS A 166 13.99 -24.75 15.02
N ASN A 167 12.94 -24.36 15.74
CA ASN A 167 11.59 -24.29 15.22
C ASN A 167 11.46 -23.23 14.12
N TYR A 168 12.10 -22.08 14.27
CA TYR A 168 12.13 -21.05 13.24
C TYR A 168 12.70 -21.59 11.93
N ILE A 169 13.89 -22.23 11.99
CA ILE A 169 14.54 -22.78 10.79
C ILE A 169 13.67 -23.87 10.14
N VAL A 170 13.16 -24.81 10.94
CA VAL A 170 12.27 -25.87 10.42
C VAL A 170 11.02 -25.28 9.76
N ASN A 171 10.34 -24.38 10.43
CA ASN A 171 9.11 -23.79 9.93
C ASN A 171 9.35 -22.93 8.68
N LYS A 172 10.45 -22.18 8.63
CA LYS A 172 10.85 -21.40 7.45
C LYS A 172 11.01 -22.31 6.23
N TYR A 173 11.72 -23.40 6.35
CA TYR A 173 11.96 -24.29 5.22
C TYR A 173 10.77 -25.20 4.89
N LYS A 174 9.93 -25.56 5.89
CA LYS A 174 8.62 -26.18 5.62
C LYS A 174 7.73 -25.26 4.75
N LYS A 175 7.70 -23.97 5.03
CA LYS A 175 7.01 -22.97 4.19
C LYS A 175 7.60 -22.89 2.78
N ASP A 176 8.86 -23.24 2.61
CA ASP A 176 9.52 -23.28 1.31
C ASP A 176 9.36 -24.62 0.57
N GLY A 177 8.61 -25.57 1.15
CA GLY A 177 8.28 -26.89 0.59
C GLY A 177 9.30 -27.99 0.91
N PHE A 178 10.17 -27.80 1.89
CA PHE A 178 11.09 -28.80 2.41
C PHE A 178 10.49 -29.40 3.69
N LEU A 179 9.52 -30.29 3.54
CA LEU A 179 8.78 -30.85 4.69
C LEU A 179 9.64 -31.72 5.61
N ASN A 180 10.68 -32.34 5.06
CA ASN A 180 11.56 -33.27 5.77
C ASN A 180 12.79 -32.55 6.36
N THR A 181 12.79 -31.24 6.46
CA THR A 181 13.91 -30.48 7.04
C THR A 181 14.20 -30.92 8.45
N LYS A 182 15.44 -31.36 8.68
CA LYS A 182 15.96 -31.69 10.00
C LYS A 182 16.99 -30.64 10.42
N VAL A 183 16.89 -30.21 11.67
CA VAL A 183 17.86 -29.28 12.26
C VAL A 183 18.39 -29.87 13.54
N SER A 184 19.69 -30.04 13.61
CA SER A 184 20.41 -30.40 14.84
C SER A 184 21.23 -29.21 15.32
N ILE A 185 21.15 -28.94 16.60
CA ILE A 185 21.91 -27.89 17.27
C ILE A 185 22.75 -28.56 18.35
N ASN A 186 24.07 -28.48 18.20
CA ASN A 186 25.02 -29.00 19.16
C ASN A 186 25.75 -27.82 19.84
N ILE A 187 25.86 -27.92 21.17
CA ILE A 187 26.55 -26.92 21.97
C ILE A 187 27.85 -27.56 22.43
N LEU A 188 28.97 -26.93 22.11
CA LEU A 188 30.29 -27.36 22.49
C LEU A 188 30.93 -26.33 23.42
N PRO A 189 31.51 -26.70 24.57
CA PRO A 189 32.24 -25.78 25.41
C PRO A 189 33.36 -25.09 24.61
N ASP A 190 33.54 -23.80 24.84
CA ASP A 190 34.68 -23.10 24.27
C ASP A 190 35.82 -23.07 25.29
N SER A 191 36.91 -23.76 24.99
CA SER A 191 38.05 -23.87 25.89
C SER A 191 38.85 -22.57 26.03
N SER A 192 38.59 -21.56 25.20
CA SER A 192 39.28 -20.27 25.23
C SER A 192 38.75 -19.30 26.26
N GLU A 193 37.48 -19.44 26.69
CA GLU A 193 36.83 -18.54 27.62
C GLU A 193 35.98 -19.33 28.64
N VAL A 194 35.98 -18.90 29.91
CA VAL A 194 35.21 -19.57 30.96
C VAL A 194 33.73 -19.37 30.77
N ASN A 195 32.94 -20.46 30.80
CA ASN A 195 31.49 -20.48 30.65
C ASN A 195 30.99 -19.96 29.30
N PHE A 196 31.81 -20.06 28.25
CA PHE A 196 31.43 -19.81 26.88
C PHE A 196 31.24 -21.11 26.11
N SER A 197 30.36 -21.08 25.14
CA SER A 197 30.07 -22.23 24.27
C SER A 197 29.85 -21.83 22.83
N LYS A 198 30.24 -22.69 21.91
CA LYS A 198 30.02 -22.62 20.46
C LYS A 198 28.75 -23.35 20.10
N MET A 199 27.92 -22.73 19.21
CA MET A 199 26.70 -23.36 18.73
C MET A 199 26.88 -23.85 17.29
N LEU A 200 26.83 -25.14 17.07
CA LEU A 200 26.91 -25.75 15.75
C LEU A 200 25.50 -26.14 15.29
N ILE A 201 25.00 -25.44 14.29
CA ILE A 201 23.68 -25.66 13.71
C ILE A 201 23.85 -26.36 12.36
N LYS A 202 23.45 -27.60 12.28
CA LYS A 202 23.45 -28.38 11.02
C LYS A 202 22.01 -28.44 10.50
N VAL A 203 21.80 -27.91 9.29
CA VAL A 203 20.52 -27.96 8.61
C VAL A 203 20.59 -28.92 7.46
N ASP A 204 19.76 -29.95 7.51
CA ASP A 204 19.52 -30.86 6.41
C ASP A 204 18.14 -30.54 5.84
N LEU A 205 18.11 -29.98 4.65
CA LEU A 205 16.85 -29.56 4.02
C LEU A 205 16.02 -30.73 3.52
N GLY A 206 16.65 -31.87 3.26
CA GLY A 206 16.02 -32.94 2.50
C GLY A 206 15.63 -32.48 1.07
N GLU A 207 14.85 -33.29 0.40
CA GLU A 207 14.34 -32.95 -0.92
C GLU A 207 13.05 -32.13 -0.84
N ARG A 208 12.82 -31.29 -1.86
CA ARG A 208 11.63 -30.47 -1.93
C ARG A 208 10.42 -31.29 -2.35
N VAL A 209 9.39 -31.30 -1.53
CA VAL A 209 8.15 -32.04 -1.78
C VAL A 209 7.25 -31.26 -2.73
N LYS A 210 6.69 -31.94 -3.73
CA LYS A 210 5.84 -31.38 -4.78
C LYS A 210 4.46 -32.02 -4.75
N ILE A 211 3.41 -31.24 -5.01
CA ILE A 211 2.06 -31.76 -5.16
C ILE A 211 1.95 -32.38 -6.56
N ASN A 212 1.82 -33.69 -6.59
CA ASN A 212 1.66 -34.47 -7.82
C ASN A 212 0.19 -34.52 -8.24
N GLN A 213 -0.69 -34.84 -7.29
CA GLN A 213 -2.11 -35.07 -7.60
C GLN A 213 -3.01 -34.51 -6.49
N ILE A 214 -4.18 -34.02 -6.90
CA ILE A 214 -5.26 -33.64 -6.00
C ILE A 214 -6.51 -34.34 -6.51
N ASN A 215 -7.10 -35.21 -5.71
CA ASN A 215 -8.29 -35.97 -6.04
C ASN A 215 -9.47 -35.46 -5.24
N PHE A 216 -10.63 -35.48 -5.86
CA PHE A 216 -11.91 -35.16 -5.24
C PHE A 216 -12.84 -36.33 -5.41
N THR A 217 -13.55 -36.69 -4.35
CA THR A 217 -14.63 -37.66 -4.29
C THR A 217 -15.88 -37.01 -3.71
N GLY A 218 -17.08 -37.53 -4.03
CA GLY A 218 -18.35 -36.99 -3.58
C GLY A 218 -18.78 -35.68 -4.27
N ASN A 219 -18.05 -35.26 -5.32
CA ASN A 219 -18.39 -34.07 -6.10
C ASN A 219 -19.16 -34.42 -7.37
N GLU A 220 -20.45 -34.73 -7.25
CA GLU A 220 -21.32 -35.16 -8.37
C GLU A 220 -21.76 -33.98 -9.22
N ILE A 221 -22.10 -32.86 -8.60
CA ILE A 221 -22.63 -31.64 -9.24
C ILE A 221 -21.49 -30.80 -9.84
N THR A 222 -20.39 -30.69 -9.14
CA THR A 222 -19.29 -29.82 -9.51
C THR A 222 -18.06 -30.62 -10.01
N LYS A 223 -17.63 -30.39 -11.25
CA LYS A 223 -16.44 -31.05 -11.82
C LYS A 223 -15.19 -30.78 -10.98
N SER A 224 -14.40 -31.82 -10.71
CA SER A 224 -13.13 -31.74 -9.95
C SER A 224 -12.15 -30.70 -10.53
N SER A 225 -12.17 -30.47 -11.85
CA SER A 225 -11.36 -29.44 -12.51
C SER A 225 -11.71 -28.00 -12.05
N LYS A 226 -13.00 -27.73 -11.72
CA LYS A 226 -13.46 -26.45 -11.23
C LYS A 226 -13.06 -26.23 -9.77
N LEU A 227 -13.12 -27.28 -8.95
CA LEU A 227 -12.64 -27.27 -7.56
C LEU A 227 -11.13 -27.04 -7.50
N LYS A 228 -10.34 -27.74 -8.35
CA LYS A 228 -8.89 -27.51 -8.49
C LYS A 228 -8.55 -26.06 -8.87
N LYS A 229 -9.41 -25.37 -9.63
CA LYS A 229 -9.22 -23.93 -9.95
C LYS A 229 -9.45 -23.04 -8.74
N LYS A 230 -10.39 -23.41 -7.84
CA LYS A 230 -10.67 -22.64 -6.60
C LYS A 230 -9.55 -22.72 -5.59
N MET A 231 -8.82 -23.83 -5.53
CA MET A 231 -7.59 -23.96 -4.72
C MET A 231 -6.49 -23.08 -5.34
N LYS A 232 -6.44 -21.80 -4.99
CA LYS A 232 -5.53 -20.83 -5.61
C LYS A 232 -4.06 -21.01 -5.21
N LYS A 233 -3.81 -21.48 -4.01
CA LYS A 233 -2.49 -21.57 -3.38
C LYS A 233 -1.88 -22.97 -3.52
N THR A 234 -2.71 -24.01 -3.41
CA THR A 234 -2.33 -25.43 -3.52
C THR A 234 -2.53 -25.91 -4.95
N LYS A 235 -1.44 -26.06 -5.71
CA LYS A 235 -1.47 -26.43 -7.15
C LYS A 235 -0.59 -27.61 -7.47
N THR A 236 -1.06 -28.49 -8.37
CA THR A 236 -0.25 -29.56 -8.95
C THR A 236 0.81 -29.02 -9.89
N LYS A 237 1.88 -29.80 -10.07
CA LYS A 237 2.90 -29.55 -11.09
C LYS A 237 2.27 -29.68 -12.48
N LEU A 238 2.34 -28.66 -13.32
CA LEU A 238 1.88 -28.69 -14.71
C LEU A 238 3.04 -28.30 -15.63
N PHE A 239 3.18 -29.06 -16.72
CA PHE A 239 4.14 -28.73 -17.79
C PHE A 239 3.75 -27.36 -18.40
N GLY A 240 4.69 -26.41 -18.49
CA GLY A 240 4.42 -25.06 -18.98
C GLY A 240 4.18 -23.98 -17.91
N ARG A 241 4.11 -24.32 -16.61
CA ARG A 241 4.01 -23.36 -15.51
C ARG A 241 5.33 -23.20 -14.77
N PHE A 242 6.37 -22.75 -15.46
CA PHE A 242 7.72 -22.62 -14.88
C PHE A 242 7.84 -21.63 -13.71
N TRP A 243 6.92 -20.67 -13.63
CA TRP A 243 6.91 -19.59 -12.60
C TRP A 243 6.10 -19.90 -11.35
N LYS A 244 5.24 -20.92 -11.35
CA LYS A 244 4.48 -21.32 -10.15
C LYS A 244 5.03 -22.63 -9.58
N LYS A 245 5.58 -22.53 -8.35
CA LYS A 245 6.10 -23.67 -7.60
C LYS A 245 4.93 -24.46 -7.02
N SER A 246 4.83 -25.76 -7.29
CA SER A 246 3.88 -26.70 -6.68
C SER A 246 4.34 -27.10 -5.28
N LYS A 247 4.22 -26.21 -4.31
CA LYS A 247 4.61 -26.42 -2.91
C LYS A 247 3.39 -26.82 -2.09
N PHE A 248 3.58 -27.66 -1.08
CA PHE A 248 2.59 -27.89 -0.04
C PHE A 248 2.90 -27.01 1.17
N ILE A 249 1.95 -26.19 1.59
CA ILE A 249 2.00 -25.36 2.79
C ILE A 249 0.67 -25.58 3.52
N GLU A 250 0.69 -26.18 4.69
CA GLU A 250 -0.50 -26.61 5.41
C GLU A 250 -1.51 -25.45 5.66
N LYS A 251 -1.02 -24.28 6.04
CA LYS A 251 -1.87 -23.08 6.23
C LYS A 251 -2.59 -22.69 4.93
N GLU A 252 -1.87 -22.67 3.81
CA GLU A 252 -2.42 -22.34 2.49
C GLU A 252 -3.41 -23.39 2.01
N TYR A 253 -3.15 -24.64 2.33
CA TYR A 253 -4.06 -25.74 2.03
C TYR A 253 -5.38 -25.61 2.79
N LYS A 254 -5.36 -25.32 4.10
CA LYS A 254 -6.56 -25.07 4.90
C LYS A 254 -7.38 -23.87 4.37
N GLU A 255 -6.70 -22.82 3.93
CA GLU A 255 -7.37 -21.68 3.28
C GLU A 255 -8.01 -22.05 1.93
N ASP A 256 -7.38 -22.94 1.16
CA ASP A 256 -7.95 -23.46 -0.09
C ASP A 256 -9.15 -24.39 0.16
N LEU A 257 -9.16 -25.19 1.21
CA LEU A 257 -10.33 -25.96 1.64
C LEU A 257 -11.51 -25.05 2.00
N THR A 258 -11.25 -23.99 2.74
CA THR A 258 -12.28 -22.96 3.04
C THR A 258 -12.80 -22.31 1.73
N SER A 259 -11.90 -22.04 0.78
CA SER A 259 -12.28 -21.46 -0.53
C SER A 259 -13.18 -22.41 -1.37
N ILE A 260 -13.04 -23.72 -1.18
CA ILE A 260 -13.94 -24.70 -1.80
C ILE A 260 -15.34 -24.63 -1.16
N LEU A 261 -15.40 -24.62 0.17
CA LEU A 261 -16.68 -24.51 0.89
C LEU A 261 -17.39 -23.17 0.60
N ASP A 262 -16.63 -22.07 0.55
CA ASP A 262 -17.17 -20.76 0.18
C ASP A 262 -17.71 -20.78 -1.25
N PHE A 263 -17.03 -21.44 -2.20
CA PHE A 263 -17.52 -21.60 -3.55
C PHE A 263 -18.88 -22.36 -3.61
N TYR A 264 -19.07 -23.40 -2.82
CA TYR A 264 -20.34 -24.10 -2.73
C TYR A 264 -21.42 -23.19 -2.10
N LYS A 265 -21.12 -22.48 -1.03
CA LYS A 265 -22.02 -21.50 -0.41
C LYS A 265 -22.39 -20.35 -1.36
N GLU A 266 -21.46 -19.92 -2.23
CA GLU A 266 -21.75 -18.95 -3.30
C GLU A 266 -22.73 -19.48 -4.35
N LYS A 267 -22.89 -20.80 -4.46
CA LYS A 267 -23.74 -21.48 -5.44
C LYS A 267 -25.06 -22.03 -4.87
N GLY A 268 -25.31 -21.79 -3.61
CA GLY A 268 -26.51 -22.21 -2.92
C GLY A 268 -26.36 -23.46 -2.08
N TYR A 269 -25.23 -24.12 -2.09
CA TYR A 269 -25.03 -25.36 -1.35
C TYR A 269 -24.57 -25.05 0.08
N ARG A 270 -25.55 -24.76 0.96
CA ARG A 270 -25.32 -24.40 2.37
C ARG A 270 -24.62 -25.49 3.16
N ASP A 271 -25.05 -26.75 2.97
CA ASP A 271 -24.67 -27.92 3.75
C ASP A 271 -23.39 -28.61 3.19
N ALA A 272 -22.78 -27.99 2.16
CA ALA A 272 -21.53 -28.50 1.61
C ALA A 272 -20.46 -28.58 2.68
N ARG A 273 -19.87 -29.77 2.83
CA ARG A 273 -18.84 -30.03 3.82
C ARG A 273 -17.78 -30.99 3.30
N ILE A 274 -16.59 -30.86 3.84
CA ILE A 274 -15.51 -31.83 3.62
C ILE A 274 -15.66 -32.90 4.71
N ILE A 275 -15.85 -34.14 4.24
CA ILE A 275 -16.03 -35.31 5.13
C ILE A 275 -14.67 -35.72 5.67
N THR A 276 -13.71 -35.91 4.78
CA THR A 276 -12.33 -36.24 5.12
C THR A 276 -11.37 -35.58 4.13
N ASP A 277 -10.19 -35.24 4.60
CA ASP A 277 -9.07 -34.86 3.75
C ASP A 277 -7.81 -35.62 4.20
N SER A 278 -7.07 -36.10 3.25
CA SER A 278 -5.82 -36.79 3.52
C SER A 278 -4.67 -36.33 2.62
N VAL A 279 -3.50 -36.19 3.21
CA VAL A 279 -2.27 -35.77 2.54
C VAL A 279 -1.29 -36.92 2.64
N ILE A 280 -1.15 -37.66 1.55
CA ILE A 280 -0.27 -38.85 1.46
C ILE A 280 1.05 -38.43 0.82
N THR A 281 2.13 -38.68 1.52
CA THR A 281 3.49 -38.41 1.04
C THR A 281 4.14 -39.73 0.60
N ASP A 282 4.48 -39.79 -0.69
CA ASP A 282 5.25 -40.91 -1.24
C ASP A 282 6.54 -40.35 -1.85
N ASN A 283 7.68 -40.77 -1.26
CA ASN A 283 9.01 -40.24 -1.56
C ASN A 283 9.01 -38.70 -1.48
N ASN A 284 9.04 -37.99 -2.60
CA ASN A 284 9.05 -36.51 -2.64
C ASN A 284 7.78 -35.92 -3.30
N ASN A 285 6.76 -36.77 -3.46
CA ASN A 285 5.48 -36.39 -4.05
C ASN A 285 4.34 -36.42 -3.02
N ILE A 286 3.44 -35.45 -3.11
CA ILE A 286 2.24 -35.43 -2.29
C ILE A 286 1.05 -35.71 -3.18
N THR A 287 0.21 -36.63 -2.73
CA THR A 287 -1.16 -36.82 -3.24
C THR A 287 -2.14 -36.36 -2.16
N ILE A 288 -3.05 -35.50 -2.55
CA ILE A 288 -4.10 -34.96 -1.69
C ILE A 288 -5.41 -35.58 -2.12
N ASN A 289 -6.11 -36.24 -1.20
CA ASN A 289 -7.46 -36.76 -1.44
C ASN A 289 -8.43 -35.99 -0.56
N ILE A 290 -9.47 -35.47 -1.18
CA ILE A 290 -10.50 -34.65 -0.52
C ILE A 290 -11.85 -35.30 -0.82
N ASP A 291 -12.49 -35.79 0.22
CA ASP A 291 -13.85 -36.33 0.16
C ASP A 291 -14.84 -35.30 0.66
N LEU A 292 -15.83 -34.98 -0.14
CA LEU A 292 -16.78 -33.91 0.16
C LEU A 292 -18.23 -34.38 -0.10
N GLN A 293 -19.13 -33.75 0.60
CA GLN A 293 -20.56 -33.88 0.42
C GLN A 293 -21.11 -32.52 -0.01
N GLU A 294 -21.77 -32.46 -1.20
CA GLU A 294 -22.24 -31.20 -1.75
C GLU A 294 -23.51 -30.67 -1.11
N GLY A 295 -24.40 -31.57 -0.68
CA GLY A 295 -25.70 -31.26 -0.08
C GLY A 295 -26.71 -30.72 -1.10
N ASN A 296 -27.83 -30.21 -0.60
CA ASN A 296 -28.90 -29.64 -1.41
C ASN A 296 -28.65 -28.18 -1.76
N LYS A 297 -29.28 -27.72 -2.84
CA LYS A 297 -29.27 -26.32 -3.24
C LYS A 297 -30.41 -25.58 -2.57
N TYR A 298 -30.08 -24.49 -1.87
CA TYR A 298 -31.01 -23.64 -1.12
C TYR A 298 -31.22 -22.28 -1.78
N TYR A 299 -32.34 -21.66 -1.41
CA TYR A 299 -32.77 -20.33 -1.82
C TYR A 299 -33.08 -19.46 -0.60
N PHE A 300 -32.98 -18.15 -0.74
CA PHE A 300 -33.40 -17.22 0.29
C PHE A 300 -34.94 -17.20 0.38
N GLY A 301 -35.46 -17.36 1.57
CA GLY A 301 -36.84 -17.17 1.92
C GLY A 301 -37.14 -15.73 2.37
N ASP A 302 -38.01 -15.59 3.36
CA ASP A 302 -38.30 -14.30 3.93
C ASP A 302 -37.12 -13.83 4.81
N ILE A 303 -36.78 -12.56 4.68
CA ILE A 303 -35.69 -11.91 5.43
C ILE A 303 -36.37 -10.79 6.24
N SER A 304 -36.45 -10.97 7.54
CA SER A 304 -36.97 -10.00 8.50
C SER A 304 -35.86 -9.34 9.30
N PHE A 305 -36.14 -8.16 9.83
CA PHE A 305 -35.22 -7.43 10.69
C PHE A 305 -35.85 -7.30 12.09
N LEU A 306 -35.02 -7.41 13.11
CA LEU A 306 -35.48 -7.29 14.51
C LEU A 306 -34.48 -6.40 15.28
N GLY A 307 -35.02 -5.38 15.99
CA GLY A 307 -34.19 -4.49 16.82
C GLY A 307 -33.62 -3.27 16.08
N ASN A 308 -34.07 -3.03 14.85
CA ASN A 308 -33.65 -1.89 13.99
C ASN A 308 -34.59 -0.69 14.20
N SER A 309 -34.30 0.15 15.18
CA SER A 309 -35.10 1.36 15.44
C SER A 309 -34.64 2.57 14.62
N VAL A 310 -33.39 2.60 14.18
CA VAL A 310 -32.77 3.72 13.44
C VAL A 310 -33.09 3.68 11.95
N TYR A 311 -33.09 2.48 11.37
CA TYR A 311 -33.40 2.29 9.94
C TYR A 311 -34.60 1.40 9.77
N SER A 312 -35.47 1.75 8.82
CA SER A 312 -36.62 0.91 8.49
C SER A 312 -36.21 -0.38 7.78
N ASP A 313 -37.04 -1.42 7.87
CA ASP A 313 -36.83 -2.70 7.18
C ASP A 313 -36.61 -2.50 5.68
N ALA A 314 -37.35 -1.58 5.06
CA ALA A 314 -37.20 -1.26 3.64
C ALA A 314 -35.82 -0.67 3.28
N GLN A 315 -35.24 0.14 4.18
CA GLN A 315 -33.89 0.69 3.97
C GLN A 315 -32.82 -0.40 4.14
N LEU A 316 -32.94 -1.23 5.17
CA LEU A 316 -32.01 -2.33 5.43
C LEU A 316 -32.10 -3.40 4.34
N SER A 317 -33.30 -3.78 3.89
CA SER A 317 -33.50 -4.73 2.78
C SER A 317 -32.86 -4.23 1.48
N ARG A 318 -33.00 -2.95 1.19
CA ARG A 318 -32.35 -2.33 0.01
C ARG A 318 -30.83 -2.35 0.11
N ALA A 319 -30.28 -2.04 1.28
CA ALA A 319 -28.83 -2.07 1.52
C ALA A 319 -28.29 -3.51 1.50
N LEU A 320 -29.04 -4.48 2.06
CA LEU A 320 -28.70 -5.90 2.02
C LEU A 320 -28.71 -6.43 0.59
N GLY A 321 -29.69 -6.03 -0.24
CA GLY A 321 -29.78 -6.41 -1.65
C GLY A 321 -29.86 -7.91 -1.88
N LEU A 322 -30.57 -8.64 -1.03
CA LEU A 322 -30.90 -10.06 -1.12
C LEU A 322 -32.42 -10.20 -0.99
N PHE A 323 -33.01 -10.98 -1.88
CA PHE A 323 -34.46 -11.08 -1.99
C PHE A 323 -34.94 -12.53 -1.91
N LYS A 324 -36.18 -12.71 -1.51
CA LYS A 324 -36.87 -14.01 -1.53
C LYS A 324 -36.82 -14.63 -2.92
N GLY A 325 -36.44 -15.89 -3.00
CA GLY A 325 -36.28 -16.64 -4.26
C GLY A 325 -34.88 -16.54 -4.88
N ASP A 326 -34.03 -15.64 -4.43
CA ASP A 326 -32.63 -15.62 -4.86
C ASP A 326 -31.92 -16.92 -4.44
N THR A 327 -30.98 -17.40 -5.24
CA THR A 327 -30.13 -18.53 -4.83
C THR A 327 -29.37 -18.15 -3.56
N TYR A 328 -29.46 -19.01 -2.54
CA TYR A 328 -28.71 -18.81 -1.31
C TYR A 328 -27.22 -18.56 -1.58
N ASN A 329 -26.68 -17.51 -0.99
CA ASN A 329 -25.27 -17.19 -1.07
C ASN A 329 -24.77 -16.69 0.28
N GLY A 330 -24.34 -17.63 1.13
CA GLY A 330 -23.89 -17.30 2.49
C GLY A 330 -22.64 -16.43 2.54
N VAL A 331 -21.79 -16.46 1.50
CA VAL A 331 -20.61 -15.58 1.40
C VAL A 331 -21.05 -14.15 1.11
N LEU A 332 -22.02 -13.97 0.20
CA LEU A 332 -22.56 -12.65 -0.13
C LEU A 332 -23.34 -12.07 1.06
N LEU A 333 -24.18 -12.88 1.72
CA LEU A 333 -24.91 -12.48 2.92
C LEU A 333 -23.93 -11.93 3.98
N LYS A 334 -22.88 -12.68 4.28
CA LYS A 334 -21.85 -12.23 5.23
C LYS A 334 -21.19 -10.92 4.82
N LYS A 335 -20.86 -10.76 3.54
CA LYS A 335 -20.28 -9.52 3.02
C LYS A 335 -21.25 -8.34 3.01
N ARG A 336 -22.53 -8.58 2.78
CA ARG A 336 -23.56 -7.53 2.84
C ARG A 336 -23.83 -7.08 4.26
N ILE A 337 -23.61 -7.95 5.23
CA ILE A 337 -23.69 -7.58 6.65
C ILE A 337 -22.41 -6.87 7.09
N SER A 338 -21.24 -7.41 6.77
CA SER A 338 -19.95 -6.82 7.14
C SER A 338 -18.83 -7.32 6.20
N ASP A 339 -18.25 -6.44 5.41
CA ASP A 339 -17.14 -6.76 4.51
C ASP A 339 -15.82 -6.17 5.03
N ASN A 340 -15.08 -6.94 5.80
CA ASN A 340 -13.77 -6.56 6.32
C ASN A 340 -12.71 -6.33 5.24
N THR A 341 -12.97 -6.73 3.99
CA THR A 341 -12.05 -6.51 2.85
C THR A 341 -12.20 -5.12 2.23
N LYS A 342 -13.29 -4.43 2.56
CA LYS A 342 -13.61 -3.08 2.10
C LYS A 342 -14.01 -2.20 3.28
N PRO A 343 -13.03 -1.56 3.95
CA PRO A 343 -13.30 -0.76 5.14
C PRO A 343 -14.35 0.36 4.96
N ASP A 344 -14.48 0.86 3.73
CA ASP A 344 -15.43 1.88 3.30
C ASP A 344 -16.56 1.31 2.39
N GLY A 345 -16.83 0.01 2.47
CA GLY A 345 -17.87 -0.66 1.70
C GLY A 345 -19.30 -0.26 2.12
N GLU A 346 -20.26 -0.56 1.24
CA GLU A 346 -21.69 -0.32 1.45
C GLU A 346 -22.36 -1.54 2.09
N ASP A 347 -21.87 -1.99 3.23
CA ASP A 347 -22.48 -3.06 4.02
C ASP A 347 -23.29 -2.51 5.20
N LEU A 348 -24.15 -3.35 5.81
CA LEU A 348 -25.03 -2.92 6.91
C LEU A 348 -24.24 -2.43 8.12
N SER A 349 -23.13 -3.08 8.48
CA SER A 349 -22.30 -2.66 9.61
C SER A 349 -21.69 -1.28 9.35
N ASN A 350 -21.20 -1.01 8.13
CA ASN A 350 -20.68 0.30 7.77
C ASN A 350 -21.78 1.37 7.74
N LEU A 351 -23.02 1.02 7.32
CA LEU A 351 -24.16 1.94 7.36
C LEU A 351 -24.41 2.45 8.80
N TYR A 352 -24.43 1.56 9.79
CA TYR A 352 -24.56 1.93 11.19
C TYR A 352 -23.33 2.66 11.73
N GLN A 353 -22.14 2.13 11.50
CA GLN A 353 -20.89 2.70 11.99
C GLN A 353 -20.57 4.08 11.42
N ASN A 354 -20.99 4.38 10.19
CA ASN A 354 -20.80 5.70 9.61
C ASN A 354 -21.73 6.77 10.19
N ASN A 355 -22.80 6.35 10.86
CA ASN A 355 -23.80 7.21 11.49
C ASN A 355 -23.80 7.17 13.03
N GLY A 356 -22.66 6.82 13.62
CA GLY A 356 -22.45 6.91 15.06
C GLY A 356 -22.59 5.59 15.84
N TYR A 357 -23.11 4.56 15.24
CA TYR A 357 -23.43 3.32 15.96
C TYR A 357 -22.23 2.36 15.98
N LEU A 358 -21.15 2.79 16.65
CA LEU A 358 -19.92 1.99 16.81
C LEU A 358 -20.19 0.63 17.44
N PHE A 359 -21.10 0.59 18.41
CA PHE A 359 -21.43 -0.60 19.20
C PHE A 359 -22.49 -1.49 18.55
N SER A 360 -22.92 -1.17 17.33
CA SER A 360 -23.91 -1.97 16.61
C SER A 360 -23.38 -3.37 16.31
N ASN A 361 -24.24 -4.36 16.52
CA ASN A 361 -23.99 -5.75 16.19
C ASN A 361 -25.14 -6.30 15.34
N ILE A 362 -24.84 -6.87 14.20
CA ILE A 362 -25.80 -7.36 13.23
C ILE A 362 -25.53 -8.85 13.01
N ASN A 363 -26.48 -9.67 13.38
CA ASN A 363 -26.35 -11.12 13.34
C ASN A 363 -27.49 -11.77 12.51
N PRO A 364 -27.18 -12.44 11.39
CA PRO A 364 -28.16 -13.19 10.63
C PRO A 364 -28.44 -14.53 11.33
N VAL A 365 -29.68 -14.79 11.62
CA VAL A 365 -30.14 -16.03 12.22
C VAL A 365 -31.05 -16.76 11.23
N GLU A 366 -30.75 -18.02 10.98
CA GLU A 366 -31.64 -18.90 10.20
C GLU A 366 -32.80 -19.32 11.11
N VAL A 367 -34.02 -18.93 10.78
CA VAL A 367 -35.22 -19.20 11.62
C VAL A 367 -35.87 -20.51 11.25
N SER A 368 -36.03 -20.79 9.98
CA SER A 368 -36.58 -22.02 9.46
C SER A 368 -36.03 -22.38 8.08
N VAL A 369 -36.10 -23.66 7.77
CA VAL A 369 -35.77 -24.22 6.45
C VAL A 369 -36.92 -25.06 5.97
N GLU A 370 -37.58 -24.62 4.92
CA GLU A 370 -38.76 -25.28 4.35
C GLU A 370 -38.62 -25.40 2.84
N ASN A 371 -38.77 -26.62 2.29
CA ASN A 371 -38.70 -26.88 0.84
C ASN A 371 -37.47 -26.23 0.16
N ASP A 372 -36.26 -26.45 0.69
CA ASP A 372 -35.00 -25.85 0.21
C ASP A 372 -34.93 -24.31 0.29
N THR A 373 -35.84 -23.68 1.03
CA THR A 373 -35.89 -22.24 1.26
C THR A 373 -35.51 -21.92 2.70
N ILE A 374 -34.56 -21.01 2.89
CA ILE A 374 -34.09 -20.61 4.22
C ILE A 374 -34.63 -19.22 4.55
N ASN A 375 -35.39 -19.14 5.65
CA ASN A 375 -35.89 -17.90 6.21
C ASN A 375 -34.86 -17.32 7.20
N PHE A 376 -34.59 -16.01 7.10
CA PHE A 376 -33.65 -15.33 7.97
C PHE A 376 -34.29 -14.24 8.80
N GLU A 377 -33.83 -14.13 10.03
CA GLU A 377 -34.07 -12.98 10.91
C GLU A 377 -32.73 -12.28 11.15
N ILE A 378 -32.59 -11.05 10.66
CA ILE A 378 -31.40 -10.22 10.88
C ILE A 378 -31.59 -9.48 12.20
N ARG A 379 -30.95 -9.97 13.26
CA ARG A 379 -31.00 -9.38 14.59
C ARG A 379 -30.00 -8.24 14.68
N VAL A 380 -30.51 -7.04 14.95
CA VAL A 380 -29.73 -5.82 15.08
C VAL A 380 -29.73 -5.38 16.54
N VAL A 381 -28.56 -5.21 17.10
CA VAL A 381 -28.37 -4.52 18.38
C VAL A 381 -27.66 -3.21 18.05
N GLU A 382 -28.40 -2.09 18.09
CA GLU A 382 -27.89 -0.80 17.61
C GLU A 382 -26.90 -0.16 18.60
N GLY A 383 -27.18 -0.28 19.90
CA GLY A 383 -26.41 0.38 20.94
C GLY A 383 -26.65 1.89 20.99
N LYS A 384 -25.91 2.60 21.82
CA LYS A 384 -25.93 4.06 21.90
C LYS A 384 -25.06 4.67 20.81
N PRO A 385 -25.41 5.87 20.28
CA PRO A 385 -24.51 6.64 19.43
C PRO A 385 -23.20 6.92 20.17
N ALA A 386 -22.10 6.76 19.47
CA ALA A 386 -20.76 7.03 19.96
C ALA A 386 -20.24 8.37 19.45
N TYR A 387 -19.38 9.02 20.24
CA TYR A 387 -18.72 10.27 19.91
C TYR A 387 -17.22 10.14 20.09
N PHE A 388 -16.45 10.82 19.25
CA PHE A 388 -15.02 10.97 19.45
C PHE A 388 -14.79 11.84 20.68
N ASN A 389 -14.14 11.32 21.71
CA ASN A 389 -13.82 12.07 22.92
C ASN A 389 -12.43 12.70 22.81
N LYS A 390 -11.39 11.90 22.62
CA LYS A 390 -10.03 12.36 22.45
C LYS A 390 -9.41 11.81 21.18
N ILE A 391 -8.68 12.66 20.46
CA ILE A 391 -7.89 12.26 19.27
C ILE A 391 -6.43 12.57 19.56
N THR A 392 -5.58 11.57 19.46
CA THR A 392 -4.13 11.70 19.66
C THR A 392 -3.37 11.17 18.46
N VAL A 393 -2.17 11.71 18.26
CA VAL A 393 -1.24 11.30 17.22
C VAL A 393 0.09 10.95 17.86
N VAL A 394 0.70 9.85 17.46
CA VAL A 394 2.01 9.41 17.97
C VAL A 394 2.91 8.98 16.81
N GLY A 395 4.23 9.14 16.99
CA GLY A 395 5.23 8.72 15.99
C GLY A 395 5.68 9.83 15.02
N ASN A 396 5.18 11.06 15.17
CA ASN A 396 5.60 12.23 14.41
C ASN A 396 6.77 12.94 15.10
N THR A 397 7.99 12.55 14.79
CA THR A 397 9.21 13.12 15.38
C THR A 397 9.80 14.30 14.59
N ARG A 398 9.38 14.46 13.33
CA ARG A 398 9.87 15.48 12.39
C ARG A 398 8.76 16.43 11.92
N THR A 399 7.51 16.01 12.03
CA THR A 399 6.34 16.77 11.56
C THR A 399 5.62 17.36 12.77
N ASN A 400 5.32 18.64 12.74
CA ASN A 400 4.65 19.34 13.84
C ASN A 400 3.18 18.89 13.94
N ASP A 401 2.67 18.79 15.16
CA ASP A 401 1.32 18.35 15.47
C ASP A 401 0.25 19.10 14.67
N HIS A 402 0.35 20.44 14.59
CA HIS A 402 -0.65 21.25 13.89
C HIS A 402 -0.80 20.88 12.42
N VAL A 403 0.27 20.38 11.76
CA VAL A 403 0.25 19.92 10.37
C VAL A 403 -0.59 18.65 10.21
N ILE A 404 -0.56 17.79 11.22
CA ILE A 404 -1.31 16.53 11.22
C ILE A 404 -2.76 16.79 11.63
N TYR A 405 -2.97 17.47 12.77
CA TYR A 405 -4.31 17.72 13.31
C TYR A 405 -5.23 18.51 12.37
N ARG A 406 -4.69 19.37 11.49
CA ARG A 406 -5.46 20.09 10.50
C ARG A 406 -6.03 19.18 9.39
N GLU A 407 -5.36 18.07 9.10
CA GLU A 407 -5.78 17.10 8.07
C GLU A 407 -6.73 16.01 8.62
N LEU A 408 -6.84 15.87 9.96
CA LEU A 408 -7.74 14.88 10.54
C LEU A 408 -9.21 15.22 10.26
N ARG A 409 -9.95 14.27 9.74
CA ARG A 409 -11.41 14.36 9.55
C ARG A 409 -12.17 14.07 10.84
N THR A 410 -11.60 13.22 11.68
CA THR A 410 -12.10 12.95 13.02
C THR A 410 -11.78 14.12 13.95
N LYS A 411 -12.81 14.65 14.64
CA LYS A 411 -12.64 15.77 15.59
C LYS A 411 -13.30 15.40 16.92
N PRO A 412 -12.71 15.78 18.08
CA PRO A 412 -13.36 15.63 19.36
C PRO A 412 -14.76 16.26 19.38
N GLY A 413 -15.74 15.57 20.00
CA GLY A 413 -17.14 15.98 20.06
C GLY A 413 -17.98 15.64 18.83
N ASN A 414 -17.38 15.25 17.70
CA ASN A 414 -18.12 14.79 16.54
C ASN A 414 -18.67 13.36 16.77
N ILE A 415 -19.80 13.07 16.12
CA ILE A 415 -20.33 11.71 16.10
C ILE A 415 -19.33 10.76 15.43
N TYR A 416 -19.22 9.56 15.95
CA TYR A 416 -18.37 8.53 15.38
C TYR A 416 -18.73 8.22 13.92
N SER A 417 -17.73 8.08 13.07
CA SER A 417 -17.89 7.67 11.68
C SER A 417 -16.66 6.91 11.21
N LYS A 418 -16.87 5.65 10.84
CA LYS A 418 -15.81 4.77 10.33
C LYS A 418 -15.23 5.30 9.01
N SER A 419 -16.08 5.82 8.14
CA SER A 419 -15.65 6.42 6.86
C SER A 419 -14.71 7.61 7.06
N GLN A 420 -14.95 8.43 8.09
CA GLN A 420 -14.04 9.53 8.42
C GLN A 420 -12.69 9.06 8.94
N ILE A 421 -12.65 7.95 9.68
CA ILE A 421 -11.38 7.33 10.11
C ILE A 421 -10.61 6.82 8.90
N VAL A 422 -11.25 6.03 8.02
CA VAL A 422 -10.65 5.52 6.80
C VAL A 422 -10.12 6.67 5.93
N ARG A 423 -10.89 7.74 5.85
CA ARG A 423 -10.51 8.92 5.11
C ARG A 423 -9.33 9.65 5.74
N THR A 424 -9.30 9.81 7.06
CA THR A 424 -8.16 10.38 7.80
C THR A 424 -6.88 9.58 7.50
N VAL A 425 -6.93 8.25 7.58
CA VAL A 425 -5.78 7.39 7.25
C VAL A 425 -5.30 7.61 5.81
N ARG A 426 -6.23 7.74 4.87
CA ARG A 426 -5.93 8.01 3.46
C ARG A 426 -5.27 9.38 3.27
N GLU A 427 -5.82 10.44 3.86
CA GLU A 427 -5.28 11.80 3.76
C GLU A 427 -3.89 11.91 4.39
N LEU A 428 -3.68 11.32 5.56
CA LEU A 428 -2.35 11.24 6.18
C LEU A 428 -1.35 10.47 5.29
N GLY A 429 -1.77 9.37 4.67
CA GLY A 429 -0.94 8.60 3.74
C GLY A 429 -0.56 9.37 2.47
N GLN A 430 -1.45 10.24 1.98
CA GLN A 430 -1.24 11.08 0.79
C GLN A 430 -0.31 12.27 1.04
N MET A 431 -0.11 12.69 2.29
CA MET A 431 0.83 13.79 2.63
C MET A 431 2.27 13.51 2.17
N GLY A 432 2.64 12.24 1.97
CA GLY A 432 3.99 11.86 1.54
C GLY A 432 5.04 11.82 2.66
N PHE A 433 4.70 12.19 3.88
CA PHE A 433 5.61 12.19 5.05
C PHE A 433 5.56 10.88 5.82
N PHE A 434 4.46 10.14 5.71
CA PHE A 434 4.19 8.92 6.47
C PHE A 434 4.15 7.70 5.55
N ASP A 435 4.45 6.53 6.11
CA ASP A 435 4.29 5.25 5.43
C ASP A 435 2.81 4.84 5.48
N PRO A 436 2.09 4.84 4.34
CA PRO A 436 0.65 4.56 4.33
C PRO A 436 0.28 3.16 4.83
N GLU A 437 1.21 2.19 4.73
CA GLU A 437 0.97 0.81 5.18
C GLU A 437 1.11 0.65 6.70
N GLN A 438 1.71 1.63 7.38
CA GLN A 438 1.97 1.62 8.80
C GLN A 438 1.16 2.66 9.59
N ILE A 439 0.20 3.32 8.96
CA ILE A 439 -0.74 4.19 9.67
C ILE A 439 -1.79 3.32 10.33
N SER A 440 -1.84 3.31 11.65
CA SER A 440 -2.80 2.53 12.44
C SER A 440 -3.69 3.42 13.30
N PRO A 441 -5.02 3.37 13.13
CA PRO A 441 -5.95 3.96 14.08
C PRO A 441 -6.22 2.96 15.22
N ASP A 442 -5.76 3.27 16.43
CA ASP A 442 -5.96 2.46 17.62
C ASP A 442 -7.10 3.05 18.47
N PHE A 443 -8.05 2.20 18.84
CA PHE A 443 -9.18 2.57 19.69
C PHE A 443 -8.78 2.44 21.16
N LYS A 444 -8.90 3.53 21.91
CA LYS A 444 -8.58 3.62 23.33
C LYS A 444 -9.85 3.99 24.11
N ASN A 445 -9.89 3.68 25.40
CA ASN A 445 -10.95 4.11 26.31
C ASN A 445 -12.35 4.03 25.73
N VAL A 446 -12.66 2.88 25.11
CA VAL A 446 -13.97 2.62 24.50
C VAL A 446 -14.99 2.41 25.61
N ASP A 447 -15.94 3.32 25.76
CA ASP A 447 -17.01 3.25 26.79
C ASP A 447 -18.40 3.19 26.14
N PRO A 448 -19.01 1.99 26.05
CA PRO A 448 -20.35 1.83 25.51
C PRO A 448 -21.44 2.51 26.34
N ASN A 449 -21.23 2.71 27.67
CA ASN A 449 -22.20 3.33 28.54
C ASN A 449 -22.24 4.85 28.38
N ALA A 450 -21.07 5.47 28.31
CA ALA A 450 -20.92 6.89 28.04
C ALA A 450 -21.12 7.23 26.56
N GLY A 451 -21.02 6.25 25.66
CA GLY A 451 -21.05 6.49 24.21
C GLY A 451 -19.83 7.26 23.71
N THR A 452 -18.65 6.97 24.23
CA THR A 452 -17.41 7.69 23.89
C THR A 452 -16.30 6.75 23.45
N VAL A 453 -15.42 7.27 22.57
CA VAL A 453 -14.24 6.55 22.09
C VAL A 453 -13.08 7.52 21.87
N ASP A 454 -11.90 7.16 22.35
CA ASP A 454 -10.66 7.84 22.02
C ASP A 454 -10.00 7.14 20.85
N ILE A 455 -9.36 7.92 19.96
CA ILE A 455 -8.57 7.37 18.85
C ILE A 455 -7.14 7.89 18.93
N GLU A 456 -6.20 6.96 18.83
CA GLU A 456 -4.79 7.24 18.68
C GLU A 456 -4.30 6.83 17.28
N TYR A 457 -3.85 7.79 16.48
CA TYR A 457 -3.25 7.51 15.18
C TYR A 457 -1.74 7.27 15.36
N GLY A 458 -1.33 6.00 15.21
CA GLY A 458 0.08 5.63 15.13
C GLY A 458 0.63 5.93 13.75
N LEU A 459 1.69 6.72 13.66
CA LEU A 459 2.34 7.13 12.42
C LEU A 459 3.78 6.65 12.38
N VAL A 460 4.25 6.30 11.19
CA VAL A 460 5.67 6.02 10.94
C VAL A 460 6.16 6.97 9.87
N GLU A 461 7.07 7.87 10.23
CA GLU A 461 7.62 8.85 9.29
C GLU A 461 8.60 8.21 8.32
N LYS A 462 8.47 8.55 7.06
CA LYS A 462 9.42 8.21 5.99
C LYS A 462 10.20 9.45 5.56
N GLY A 463 11.31 9.25 4.84
CA GLY A 463 12.07 10.36 4.26
C GLY A 463 11.22 11.14 3.27
N ALA A 464 10.93 12.41 3.61
CA ALA A 464 10.15 13.32 2.75
C ALA A 464 11.04 14.13 1.80
N SER A 465 12.34 14.13 2.02
CA SER A 465 13.32 14.80 1.17
C SER A 465 13.88 13.83 0.13
N GLN A 466 13.94 14.29 -1.10
CA GLN A 466 14.46 13.52 -2.22
C GLN A 466 15.59 14.30 -2.89
N VAL A 467 16.68 13.62 -3.18
CA VAL A 467 17.76 14.10 -4.03
C VAL A 467 17.71 13.29 -5.32
N GLU A 468 17.40 13.93 -6.41
CA GLU A 468 17.40 13.35 -7.75
C GLU A 468 18.73 13.67 -8.41
N LEU A 469 19.52 12.64 -8.67
CA LEU A 469 20.73 12.77 -9.46
C LEU A 469 20.62 11.84 -10.65
N GLN A 470 20.42 12.40 -11.83
CA GLN A 470 20.31 11.65 -13.06
C GLN A 470 21.41 12.04 -14.01
N GLY A 471 22.01 11.06 -14.65
CA GLY A 471 22.97 11.24 -15.72
C GLY A 471 22.62 10.31 -16.88
N GLY A 472 22.66 10.81 -18.09
CA GLY A 472 22.36 10.03 -19.27
C GLY A 472 23.13 10.56 -20.48
N TYR A 473 23.21 9.77 -21.56
CA TYR A 473 23.75 10.17 -22.82
C TYR A 473 22.62 10.23 -23.86
N GLY A 474 22.40 11.41 -24.44
CA GLY A 474 21.35 11.62 -25.43
C GLY A 474 21.50 12.99 -26.08
N GLY A 475 20.93 13.20 -27.28
CA GLY A 475 20.94 14.50 -27.93
C GLY A 475 22.34 15.01 -28.27
N GLY A 476 23.30 14.09 -28.52
CA GLY A 476 24.68 14.46 -28.87
C GLY A 476 25.58 14.79 -27.68
N GLY A 477 25.18 14.52 -26.43
CA GLY A 477 26.01 14.77 -25.25
C GLY A 477 25.52 14.14 -23.96
N PHE A 478 26.28 14.34 -22.89
CA PHE A 478 25.89 13.95 -21.53
C PHE A 478 24.87 14.95 -20.98
N ILE A 479 23.82 14.43 -20.38
CA ILE A 479 22.77 15.20 -19.70
C ILE A 479 22.90 14.93 -18.21
N GLY A 480 22.99 15.98 -17.41
CA GLY A 480 22.97 15.92 -15.95
C GLY A 480 21.72 16.60 -15.39
N THR A 481 21.04 15.96 -14.46
CA THR A 481 19.94 16.54 -13.68
C THR A 481 20.26 16.43 -12.19
N LEU A 482 20.18 17.54 -11.50
CA LEU A 482 20.17 17.62 -10.03
C LEU A 482 18.82 18.17 -9.59
N GLY A 483 18.04 17.35 -8.90
CA GLY A 483 16.79 17.74 -8.27
C GLY A 483 16.90 17.63 -6.75
N LEU A 484 16.49 18.66 -6.05
CA LEU A 484 16.37 18.69 -4.60
C LEU A 484 14.91 18.98 -4.28
N SER A 485 14.25 18.07 -3.58
CA SER A 485 12.85 18.22 -3.18
C SER A 485 12.69 17.96 -1.68
N PHE A 486 12.09 18.89 -0.97
CA PHE A 486 11.87 18.86 0.47
C PHE A 486 10.37 19.07 0.71
N ASN A 487 9.65 17.99 1.01
CA ASN A 487 8.18 18.00 1.09
C ASN A 487 7.64 18.31 2.50
N ASN A 488 8.48 18.45 3.49
CA ASN A 488 8.09 18.83 4.86
C ASN A 488 8.93 20.01 5.36
N PHE A 489 9.17 20.96 4.48
CA PHE A 489 9.95 22.17 4.79
C PHE A 489 9.22 23.07 5.78
N SER A 490 9.97 23.86 6.53
CA SER A 490 9.46 24.88 7.48
C SER A 490 10.18 26.21 7.29
N VAL A 491 9.48 27.22 6.76
CA VAL A 491 9.98 28.60 6.72
C VAL A 491 10.14 29.17 8.14
N ARG A 492 9.26 28.81 9.08
CA ARG A 492 9.36 29.23 10.48
C ARG A 492 10.58 28.67 11.16
N GLY A 493 10.91 27.41 10.83
CA GLY A 493 12.09 26.72 11.34
C GLY A 493 13.43 27.28 10.86
N LEU A 494 13.47 28.22 9.90
CA LEU A 494 14.73 28.88 9.49
C LEU A 494 15.45 29.60 10.63
N LYS A 495 14.73 29.98 11.68
CA LYS A 495 15.28 30.64 12.87
C LYS A 495 15.46 29.69 14.05
N ASP A 496 15.16 28.42 13.92
CA ASP A 496 15.19 27.42 14.98
C ASP A 496 16.16 26.29 14.61
N GLU A 497 17.29 26.23 15.29
CA GLU A 497 18.35 25.22 15.06
C GLU A 497 17.83 23.79 15.27
N SER A 498 16.86 23.59 16.17
CA SER A 498 16.27 22.28 16.46
C SER A 498 15.43 21.72 15.31
N ALA A 499 14.96 22.58 14.40
CA ALA A 499 14.19 22.20 13.21
C ALA A 499 15.06 21.64 12.07
N TYR A 500 16.40 21.78 12.12
CA TYR A 500 17.32 21.36 11.05
C TYR A 500 17.60 19.85 11.08
N LYS A 501 17.04 19.10 10.10
CA LYS A 501 17.17 17.62 9.99
C LYS A 501 17.25 17.11 8.52
N PRO A 502 18.16 17.45 7.60
CA PRO A 502 19.24 18.48 7.62
C PRO A 502 18.78 19.90 7.26
N LEU A 503 17.60 20.13 6.70
CA LEU A 503 16.98 21.42 6.48
C LEU A 503 15.87 21.65 7.51
N PRO A 504 15.44 22.91 7.73
CA PRO A 504 14.30 23.19 8.60
C PRO A 504 13.07 22.46 8.10
N MET A 505 12.47 21.63 8.94
CA MET A 505 11.30 20.82 8.56
C MET A 505 10.27 20.76 9.69
N GLY A 506 9.04 20.38 9.30
CA GLY A 506 7.96 20.15 10.24
C GLY A 506 6.64 20.83 9.88
N ASP A 507 6.61 21.83 8.98
CA ASP A 507 5.40 22.60 8.67
C ASP A 507 4.62 22.07 7.43
N GLY A 508 5.15 21.03 6.79
CA GLY A 508 4.49 20.41 5.64
C GLY A 508 4.56 21.23 4.36
N GLN A 509 5.42 22.25 4.30
CA GLN A 509 5.67 23.03 3.11
C GLN A 509 6.52 22.23 2.12
N ALA A 510 6.35 22.47 0.81
CA ALA A 510 7.19 21.86 -0.21
C ALA A 510 8.13 22.90 -0.83
N LEU A 511 9.41 22.57 -0.86
CA LEU A 511 10.46 23.34 -1.51
C LEU A 511 11.15 22.47 -2.53
N SER A 512 11.26 22.93 -3.77
CA SER A 512 11.96 22.19 -4.83
C SER A 512 12.90 23.08 -5.61
N LEU A 513 14.09 22.58 -5.86
CA LEU A 513 15.08 23.14 -6.76
C LEU A 513 15.49 22.08 -7.77
N ARG A 514 15.41 22.38 -9.07
CA ARG A 514 15.82 21.47 -10.13
C ARG A 514 16.75 22.20 -11.08
N LEU A 515 17.90 21.60 -11.30
CA LEU A 515 18.89 22.04 -12.26
C LEU A 515 19.12 20.90 -13.25
N GLN A 516 18.99 21.22 -14.54
CA GLN A 516 19.26 20.27 -15.62
C GLN A 516 20.15 20.96 -16.65
N ALA A 517 21.22 20.30 -17.02
CA ALA A 517 22.15 20.87 -17.96
C ALA A 517 22.73 19.81 -18.87
N ASN A 518 22.96 20.20 -20.12
CA ASN A 518 23.83 19.52 -21.05
C ASN A 518 24.63 20.56 -21.85
N ARG A 519 25.38 20.11 -22.88
CA ARG A 519 26.16 21.00 -23.75
C ARG A 519 25.30 22.06 -24.46
N PHE A 520 24.02 21.73 -24.76
CA PHE A 520 23.19 22.54 -25.64
C PHE A 520 22.06 23.26 -24.89
N TYR A 521 21.71 22.85 -23.69
CA TYR A 521 20.71 23.54 -22.91
C TYR A 521 20.98 23.51 -21.40
N ASN A 522 20.42 24.46 -20.69
CA ASN A 522 20.32 24.44 -19.25
C ASN A 522 18.93 24.89 -18.81
N THR A 523 18.41 24.26 -17.75
CA THR A 523 17.15 24.60 -17.11
C THR A 523 17.39 24.71 -15.63
N ALA A 524 16.92 25.81 -15.02
CA ALA A 524 16.86 26.00 -13.58
C ALA A 524 15.43 26.28 -13.19
N SER A 525 14.91 25.60 -12.19
CA SER A 525 13.58 25.88 -11.65
C SER A 525 13.59 25.82 -10.12
N PHE A 526 12.86 26.73 -9.53
CA PHE A 526 12.61 26.83 -8.12
C PHE A 526 11.09 26.83 -7.92
N SER A 527 10.60 26.07 -6.93
CA SER A 527 9.21 26.15 -6.54
C SER A 527 9.06 26.03 -5.01
N PHE A 528 8.07 26.74 -4.49
CA PHE A 528 7.67 26.70 -3.10
C PHE A 528 6.16 26.57 -3.02
N SER A 529 5.68 25.76 -2.06
CA SER A 529 4.25 25.56 -1.81
C SER A 529 3.96 25.48 -0.31
N GLU A 530 2.97 26.24 0.14
CA GLU A 530 2.36 26.21 1.47
C GLU A 530 0.95 25.64 1.37
N PRO A 531 0.69 24.41 1.87
CA PRO A 531 -0.62 23.74 1.67
C PRO A 531 -1.76 24.36 2.49
N TRP A 532 -1.48 25.12 3.54
CA TRP A 532 -2.47 25.74 4.40
C TRP A 532 -2.14 27.22 4.67
N LEU A 533 -2.34 28.05 3.66
CA LEU A 533 -2.06 29.49 3.79
C LEU A 533 -2.85 30.09 4.97
N GLY A 534 -2.14 30.67 5.94
CA GLY A 534 -2.72 31.20 7.15
C GLY A 534 -3.20 30.15 8.17
N GLY A 535 -3.02 28.85 7.93
CA GLY A 535 -3.24 27.75 8.88
C GLY A 535 -4.70 27.43 9.23
N ARG A 536 -5.69 28.15 8.73
CA ARG A 536 -7.11 28.02 9.12
C ARG A 536 -7.98 27.27 8.11
N GLN A 537 -7.63 27.34 6.85
CA GLN A 537 -8.39 26.71 5.76
C GLN A 537 -7.45 25.99 4.81
N PRO A 538 -7.90 24.89 4.15
CA PRO A 538 -7.11 24.14 3.20
C PRO A 538 -6.99 24.89 1.85
N VAL A 539 -6.39 26.07 1.90
CA VAL A 539 -6.03 26.88 0.72
C VAL A 539 -4.53 26.81 0.58
N SER A 540 -4.05 26.21 -0.48
CA SER A 540 -2.61 26.15 -0.75
C SER A 540 -2.17 27.36 -1.56
N PHE A 541 -1.01 27.91 -1.20
CA PHE A 541 -0.30 28.92 -1.97
C PHE A 541 0.89 28.25 -2.67
N SER A 542 1.15 28.62 -3.92
CA SER A 542 2.33 28.14 -4.64
C SER A 542 2.99 29.27 -5.40
N THR A 543 4.30 29.24 -5.49
CA THR A 543 5.08 30.12 -6.36
C THR A 543 6.17 29.30 -7.06
N SER A 544 6.46 29.65 -8.29
CA SER A 544 7.53 29.02 -9.06
C SER A 544 8.23 30.04 -9.97
N ILE A 545 9.52 29.83 -10.15
CA ILE A 545 10.35 30.59 -11.09
C ILE A 545 11.14 29.56 -11.90
N SER A 546 11.20 29.73 -13.20
CA SER A 546 11.95 28.83 -14.08
C SER A 546 12.67 29.63 -15.15
N ARG A 547 13.83 29.11 -15.54
CA ARG A 547 14.60 29.63 -16.68
C ARG A 547 15.17 28.48 -17.48
N THR A 548 14.86 28.44 -18.76
CA THR A 548 15.40 27.49 -19.72
C THR A 548 16.15 28.25 -20.82
N LYS A 549 17.35 27.82 -21.12
CA LYS A 549 18.14 28.38 -22.19
C LYS A 549 18.70 27.27 -23.07
N GLN A 550 18.40 27.33 -24.35
CA GLN A 550 18.85 26.39 -25.37
C GLN A 550 19.77 27.09 -26.34
N TYR A 551 20.90 26.46 -26.66
CA TYR A 551 21.88 26.96 -27.59
C TYR A 551 21.81 26.21 -28.93
N ARG A 552 22.13 26.89 -30.03
CA ARG A 552 22.16 26.27 -31.35
C ARG A 552 23.37 25.32 -31.48
N TYR A 553 23.13 24.17 -32.08
CA TYR A 553 24.17 23.23 -32.45
C TYR A 553 24.92 23.72 -33.69
N ASP A 554 26.22 23.84 -33.60
CA ASP A 554 27.08 24.11 -34.76
C ASP A 554 27.57 22.78 -35.33
N TYR A 555 27.07 22.45 -36.52
CA TYR A 555 27.39 21.21 -37.22
C TYR A 555 28.87 21.12 -37.67
N PHE A 556 29.54 22.23 -37.85
CA PHE A 556 30.95 22.26 -38.29
C PHE A 556 31.92 22.03 -37.13
N THR A 557 31.66 22.63 -35.99
CA THR A 557 32.52 22.52 -34.82
C THR A 557 32.07 21.42 -33.84
N GLY A 558 30.87 20.90 -34.00
CA GLY A 558 30.28 19.95 -33.07
C GLY A 558 30.02 20.56 -31.69
N GLN A 559 29.97 21.88 -31.56
CA GLN A 559 29.82 22.60 -30.29
C GLN A 559 28.55 23.43 -30.24
N ALA A 560 28.19 23.86 -29.04
CA ALA A 560 27.10 24.79 -28.83
C ALA A 560 27.56 26.24 -29.12
N ASN A 561 26.85 26.93 -30.01
CA ASN A 561 27.09 28.37 -30.24
C ASN A 561 26.36 29.17 -29.16
N LYS A 562 27.08 29.71 -28.20
CA LYS A 562 26.51 30.45 -27.06
C LYS A 562 25.92 31.81 -27.43
N ASN A 563 26.24 32.35 -28.59
CA ASN A 563 25.69 33.60 -29.10
C ASN A 563 24.35 33.40 -29.81
N GLN A 564 24.02 32.16 -30.15
CA GLN A 564 22.77 31.78 -30.77
C GLN A 564 21.94 30.98 -29.80
N PHE A 565 20.87 31.56 -29.24
CA PHE A 565 20.10 30.92 -28.17
C PHE A 565 18.62 31.28 -28.21
N PHE A 566 17.84 30.38 -27.62
CA PHE A 566 16.47 30.59 -27.26
C PHE A 566 16.32 30.45 -25.72
N GLU A 567 15.75 31.46 -25.10
CA GLU A 567 15.62 31.53 -23.66
C GLU A 567 14.15 31.76 -23.25
N ILE A 568 13.66 30.98 -22.29
CA ILE A 568 12.35 31.17 -21.66
C ILE A 568 12.59 31.41 -20.18
N THR A 569 12.11 32.54 -19.66
CA THR A 569 12.06 32.83 -18.22
C THR A 569 10.60 32.97 -17.79
N GLY A 570 10.22 32.25 -16.76
CA GLY A 570 8.85 32.24 -16.26
C GLY A 570 8.76 32.43 -14.75
N ALA A 571 7.72 33.11 -14.29
CA ALA A 571 7.33 33.21 -12.90
C ALA A 571 5.81 33.00 -12.79
N GLN A 572 5.38 32.29 -11.76
CA GLN A 572 3.97 31.98 -11.52
C GLN A 572 3.64 32.01 -10.04
N ILE A 573 2.47 32.52 -9.71
CA ILE A 573 1.89 32.51 -8.36
C ILE A 573 0.50 31.91 -8.47
N GLY A 574 0.18 31.00 -7.54
CA GLY A 574 -1.10 30.30 -7.56
C GLY A 574 -1.70 30.08 -6.17
N LEU A 575 -3.01 29.95 -6.19
CA LEU A 575 -3.82 29.53 -5.05
C LEU A 575 -4.65 28.32 -5.44
N ALA A 576 -4.74 27.31 -4.57
CA ALA A 576 -5.61 26.18 -4.80
C ALA A 576 -6.43 25.87 -3.54
N LYS A 577 -7.71 25.52 -3.73
CA LYS A 577 -8.66 25.23 -2.65
C LYS A 577 -9.38 23.92 -2.90
N LYS A 578 -9.44 23.07 -1.88
CA LYS A 578 -10.32 21.89 -1.89
C LYS A 578 -11.77 22.36 -1.79
N LEU A 579 -12.62 21.88 -2.68
CA LEU A 579 -14.05 22.19 -2.69
C LEU A 579 -14.81 21.19 -1.80
N ARG A 580 -16.03 21.54 -1.39
CA ARG A 580 -16.92 20.64 -0.64
C ARG A 580 -18.07 20.09 -1.50
N VAL A 581 -18.34 20.74 -2.61
CA VAL A 581 -19.44 20.44 -3.54
C VAL A 581 -18.84 20.31 -4.94
N PRO A 582 -19.17 19.28 -5.72
CA PRO A 582 -20.14 18.19 -5.46
C PRO A 582 -19.63 17.14 -4.48
N ASP A 583 -18.31 16.95 -4.37
CA ASP A 583 -17.65 16.17 -3.32
C ASP A 583 -16.31 16.82 -2.95
N ASP A 584 -15.72 16.40 -1.86
CA ASP A 584 -14.48 17.00 -1.34
C ASP A 584 -13.18 16.39 -1.91
N TYR A 585 -13.27 15.67 -3.02
CA TYR A 585 -12.15 15.30 -3.87
C TYR A 585 -11.84 16.36 -4.94
N PHE A 586 -12.73 17.32 -5.13
CA PHE A 586 -12.51 18.42 -6.06
C PHE A 586 -11.55 19.47 -5.50
N GLN A 587 -10.69 19.95 -6.37
CA GLN A 587 -9.76 21.05 -6.11
C GLN A 587 -9.86 22.07 -7.24
N LEU A 588 -10.02 23.33 -6.87
CA LEU A 588 -9.94 24.46 -7.79
C LEU A 588 -8.61 25.18 -7.57
N SER A 589 -7.81 25.26 -8.63
CA SER A 589 -6.53 25.96 -8.64
C SER A 589 -6.62 27.16 -9.59
N GLN A 590 -6.10 28.29 -9.16
CA GLN A 590 -6.04 29.53 -9.95
C GLN A 590 -4.62 30.07 -9.84
N SER A 591 -4.07 30.50 -10.96
CA SER A 591 -2.72 31.06 -10.97
C SER A 591 -2.57 32.16 -12.02
N ILE A 592 -1.68 33.08 -11.72
CA ILE A 592 -1.24 34.13 -12.64
C ILE A 592 0.25 33.88 -12.90
N GLY A 593 0.61 33.91 -14.15
CA GLY A 593 2.00 33.73 -14.56
C GLY A 593 2.44 34.74 -15.61
N TYR A 594 3.75 34.93 -15.65
CA TYR A 594 4.44 35.70 -16.67
C TYR A 594 5.54 34.83 -17.28
N GLN A 595 5.61 34.83 -18.60
CA GLN A 595 6.66 34.14 -19.37
C GLN A 595 7.29 35.12 -20.36
N TYR A 596 8.60 35.16 -20.36
CA TYR A 596 9.41 35.98 -21.26
C TYR A 596 10.23 35.08 -22.16
N TYR A 597 10.09 35.24 -23.47
CA TYR A 597 10.80 34.51 -24.51
C TYR A 597 11.79 35.44 -25.14
N ASN A 598 13.02 35.00 -25.32
CA ASN A 598 14.09 35.76 -25.93
C ASN A 598 14.89 34.87 -26.94
N LEU A 599 14.88 35.29 -28.19
CA LEU A 599 15.61 34.66 -29.26
C LEU A 599 16.78 35.55 -29.66
N SER A 600 17.97 34.96 -29.85
CA SER A 600 19.13 35.63 -30.35
C SER A 600 19.75 34.78 -31.45
N ASN A 601 19.58 35.21 -32.68
CA ASN A 601 20.04 34.55 -33.91
C ASN A 601 19.76 33.02 -33.91
N TYR A 602 18.54 32.68 -33.42
CA TYR A 602 18.09 31.29 -33.19
C TYR A 602 16.76 31.03 -33.88
N TYR A 603 16.80 30.39 -35.03
CA TYR A 603 15.59 29.98 -35.73
C TYR A 603 15.06 28.68 -35.18
N THR A 604 13.91 28.70 -34.56
CA THR A 604 13.25 27.54 -33.94
C THR A 604 12.46 26.71 -34.95
N GLY A 605 12.13 27.29 -36.12
CA GLY A 605 11.14 26.74 -37.04
C GLY A 605 9.68 27.05 -36.59
N LEU A 606 9.49 27.62 -35.38
CA LEU A 606 8.19 28.03 -34.86
C LEU A 606 7.88 29.51 -35.24
N PHE A 607 8.92 30.33 -35.35
CA PHE A 607 8.83 31.71 -35.78
C PHE A 607 9.54 31.92 -37.10
N THR A 608 9.11 32.90 -37.83
CA THR A 608 9.81 33.38 -39.04
C THR A 608 11.03 34.23 -38.68
N PHE A 609 11.10 34.74 -37.44
CA PHE A 609 12.24 35.53 -36.95
C PHE A 609 13.20 34.70 -36.09
N GLY A 610 14.49 35.01 -36.17
CA GLY A 610 15.53 34.40 -35.32
C GLY A 610 16.03 35.30 -34.19
N ASP A 611 15.72 36.59 -34.25
CA ASP A 611 16.01 37.62 -33.25
C ASP A 611 14.70 38.28 -32.82
N GLY A 612 14.39 38.26 -31.51
CA GLY A 612 13.17 38.87 -31.05
C GLY A 612 12.79 38.47 -29.60
N LYS A 613 11.71 39.06 -29.14
CA LYS A 613 11.24 38.90 -27.78
C LYS A 613 9.72 38.76 -27.75
N SER A 614 9.23 37.85 -26.92
CA SER A 614 7.78 37.68 -26.71
C SER A 614 7.46 37.66 -25.23
N ASN A 615 6.35 38.26 -24.85
CA ASN A 615 5.84 38.34 -23.48
C ASN A 615 4.49 37.64 -23.38
N ASN A 616 4.25 36.94 -22.33
CA ASN A 616 3.00 36.25 -22.04
C ASN A 616 2.62 36.45 -20.59
N ILE A 617 1.55 37.22 -20.34
CA ILE A 617 0.88 37.23 -19.04
C ILE A 617 -0.36 36.38 -19.21
N PHE A 618 -0.51 35.38 -18.35
CA PHE A 618 -1.63 34.46 -18.42
C PHE A 618 -2.28 34.25 -17.06
N TYR A 619 -3.57 33.97 -17.10
CA TYR A 619 -4.36 33.45 -16.00
C TYR A 619 -4.71 32.00 -16.31
N GLN A 620 -4.49 31.11 -15.33
CA GLN A 620 -4.79 29.72 -15.49
C GLN A 620 -5.74 29.24 -14.39
N VAL A 621 -6.78 28.53 -14.80
CA VAL A 621 -7.73 27.86 -13.89
C VAL A 621 -7.67 26.36 -14.14
N ILE A 622 -7.58 25.57 -13.07
CA ILE A 622 -7.61 24.11 -13.12
C ILE A 622 -8.66 23.63 -12.13
N LEU A 623 -9.65 22.91 -12.63
CA LEU A 623 -10.57 22.14 -11.81
C LEU A 623 -10.19 20.66 -11.91
N ALA A 624 -9.71 20.10 -10.82
CA ALA A 624 -9.26 18.73 -10.76
C ALA A 624 -10.07 17.94 -9.71
N ARG A 625 -10.22 16.64 -9.94
CA ARG A 625 -10.79 15.68 -8.99
C ARG A 625 -9.94 14.44 -8.96
N ASP A 626 -9.60 13.98 -7.76
CA ASP A 626 -8.83 12.76 -7.56
C ASP A 626 -9.39 11.97 -6.38
N ASN A 627 -9.99 10.82 -6.69
CA ASN A 627 -10.43 9.86 -5.68
C ASN A 627 -9.77 8.48 -5.84
N THR A 628 -8.59 8.42 -6.44
CA THR A 628 -7.84 7.18 -6.56
C THR A 628 -7.48 6.59 -5.20
N PHE A 629 -7.35 5.26 -5.15
CA PHE A 629 -6.95 4.57 -3.92
C PHE A 629 -5.47 4.83 -3.58
N VAL A 630 -5.14 4.57 -2.33
CA VAL A 630 -3.91 4.99 -1.62
C VAL A 630 -2.57 4.68 -2.31
N ASN A 631 -2.50 3.76 -3.26
CA ASN A 631 -1.25 3.47 -3.96
C ASN A 631 -1.12 4.32 -5.23
N PRO A 632 -0.30 5.40 -5.23
CA PRO A 632 -0.17 6.29 -6.38
C PRO A 632 0.53 5.63 -7.58
N VAL A 633 1.36 4.60 -7.34
CA VAL A 633 2.10 3.90 -8.40
C VAL A 633 1.22 2.89 -9.14
N PHE A 634 0.34 2.22 -8.39
CA PHE A 634 -0.56 1.21 -8.93
C PHE A 634 -1.96 1.35 -8.32
N PRO A 635 -2.74 2.37 -8.72
CA PRO A 635 -4.12 2.54 -8.25
C PRO A 635 -4.96 1.31 -8.60
N LEU A 636 -5.70 0.80 -7.61
CA LEU A 636 -6.60 -0.35 -7.78
C LEU A 636 -8.01 0.04 -8.22
N GLY A 637 -8.33 1.33 -8.13
CA GLY A 637 -9.63 1.86 -8.51
C GLY A 637 -9.68 3.37 -8.30
N GLY A 638 -10.82 3.98 -8.61
CA GLY A 638 -11.02 5.42 -8.55
C GLY A 638 -10.81 6.12 -9.88
N SER A 639 -10.89 7.43 -9.85
CA SER A 639 -10.72 8.27 -11.05
C SER A 639 -9.95 9.54 -10.74
N GLN A 640 -9.25 10.02 -11.75
CA GLN A 640 -8.61 11.33 -11.77
C GLN A 640 -9.08 12.06 -13.01
N PHE A 641 -9.52 13.29 -12.89
CA PHE A 641 -9.73 14.13 -14.05
C PHE A 641 -9.40 15.59 -13.73
N ALA A 642 -8.99 16.30 -14.75
CA ALA A 642 -8.70 17.73 -14.68
C ALA A 642 -9.17 18.43 -15.95
N ILE A 643 -9.77 19.59 -15.77
CA ILE A 643 -10.01 20.56 -16.83
C ILE A 643 -9.15 21.76 -16.51
N SER A 644 -8.32 22.17 -17.45
CA SER A 644 -7.48 23.37 -17.33
C SER A 644 -7.78 24.37 -18.45
N ALA A 645 -7.86 25.64 -18.10
CA ALA A 645 -7.95 26.74 -19.03
C ALA A 645 -6.80 27.72 -18.75
N LYS A 646 -5.93 27.95 -19.73
CA LYS A 646 -4.85 28.97 -19.73
C LYS A 646 -5.27 30.09 -20.69
N LEU A 647 -5.42 31.27 -20.16
CA LEU A 647 -5.97 32.44 -20.85
C LEU A 647 -4.92 33.57 -20.80
N SER A 648 -4.38 33.98 -21.92
CA SER A 648 -3.54 35.19 -21.97
C SER A 648 -4.39 36.45 -22.02
N LEU A 649 -3.79 37.59 -21.73
CA LEU A 649 -4.51 38.88 -21.86
C LEU A 649 -4.82 39.19 -23.34
N PRO A 650 -6.01 39.66 -23.69
CA PRO A 650 -6.38 40.03 -25.05
C PRO A 650 -5.82 41.42 -25.43
N TYR A 651 -4.53 41.51 -25.65
CA TYR A 651 -3.82 42.77 -25.91
C TYR A 651 -4.34 43.52 -27.13
N SER A 652 -4.77 42.76 -28.17
CA SER A 652 -5.32 43.35 -29.39
C SER A 652 -6.56 44.22 -29.19
N LEU A 653 -7.26 44.05 -28.05
CA LEU A 653 -8.38 44.91 -27.68
C LEU A 653 -7.95 46.28 -27.18
N PHE A 654 -6.70 46.50 -26.81
CA PHE A 654 -6.22 47.69 -26.11
C PHE A 654 -5.10 48.42 -26.83
N ASN A 655 -4.49 47.85 -27.87
CA ASN A 655 -3.30 48.45 -28.52
C ASN A 655 -3.57 49.18 -29.82
N ASN A 656 -4.78 49.14 -30.33
CA ASN A 656 -5.22 49.83 -31.56
C ASN A 656 -4.35 49.53 -32.80
N ILE A 657 -3.71 48.35 -32.87
CA ILE A 657 -2.92 47.96 -34.05
C ILE A 657 -3.86 47.23 -35.02
N ASP A 658 -3.86 47.67 -36.29
CA ASP A 658 -4.49 46.92 -37.37
C ASP A 658 -3.49 45.88 -37.92
N TYR A 659 -3.68 44.62 -37.50
CA TYR A 659 -2.82 43.51 -37.85
C TYR A 659 -2.93 43.07 -39.33
N ASP A 660 -3.99 43.48 -40.04
CA ASP A 660 -4.11 43.21 -41.47
C ASP A 660 -3.30 44.22 -42.32
N ASP A 661 -3.05 45.41 -41.77
CA ASP A 661 -2.37 46.50 -42.49
C ASP A 661 -0.84 46.54 -42.23
N LEU A 662 -0.33 45.63 -41.40
CA LEU A 662 1.10 45.61 -41.09
C LEU A 662 1.98 45.42 -42.33
N GLU A 663 1.54 44.64 -43.32
CA GLU A 663 2.27 44.38 -44.57
C GLU A 663 2.45 45.65 -45.43
N ASN A 664 1.55 46.62 -45.28
CA ASN A 664 1.57 47.87 -46.04
C ASN A 664 2.37 49.01 -45.38
N GLN A 665 2.77 48.82 -44.13
CA GLN A 665 3.49 49.87 -43.37
C GLN A 665 5.01 49.74 -43.62
N ALA A 666 5.63 50.86 -43.96
CA ALA A 666 7.05 50.92 -44.34
C ALA A 666 8.00 50.42 -43.29
N GLU A 667 7.59 50.43 -42.00
CA GLU A 667 8.38 49.88 -40.87
C GLU A 667 8.52 48.35 -40.93
N TYR A 668 7.52 47.66 -41.51
CA TYR A 668 7.49 46.20 -41.63
C TYR A 668 7.83 45.70 -43.03
N GLN A 669 8.42 46.56 -43.86
CA GLN A 669 8.94 46.21 -45.17
C GLN A 669 10.49 46.07 -45.17
N ASN A 670 11.02 45.32 -46.12
CA ASN A 670 12.44 45.19 -46.39
C ASN A 670 12.94 46.37 -47.22
N GLU A 671 14.22 46.39 -47.59
CA GLU A 671 14.82 47.47 -48.40
C GLU A 671 14.26 47.54 -49.84
N ASP A 672 13.67 46.44 -50.33
CA ASP A 672 13.07 46.33 -51.64
C ASP A 672 11.57 46.74 -51.63
N GLY A 673 10.99 47.07 -50.48
CA GLY A 673 9.59 47.42 -50.28
C GLY A 673 8.61 46.22 -50.14
N ASP A 674 9.14 45.00 -50.07
CA ASP A 674 8.34 43.81 -49.86
C ASP A 674 8.07 43.61 -48.35
N PRO A 675 6.95 42.97 -47.93
CA PRO A 675 6.67 42.68 -46.55
C PRO A 675 7.74 41.83 -45.88
N ASP A 676 8.33 42.32 -44.80
CA ASP A 676 9.28 41.59 -43.96
C ASP A 676 8.49 40.73 -42.92
N GLN A 677 8.25 39.45 -43.25
CA GLN A 677 7.47 38.56 -42.42
C GLN A 677 8.07 38.41 -41.02
N ALA A 678 9.39 38.50 -40.87
CA ALA A 678 10.03 38.41 -39.56
C ALA A 678 9.68 39.61 -38.66
N LYS A 679 9.64 40.84 -39.19
CA LYS A 679 9.24 42.01 -38.45
C LYS A 679 7.73 42.00 -38.14
N ILE A 680 6.92 41.60 -39.13
CA ILE A 680 5.47 41.44 -38.96
C ILE A 680 5.14 40.45 -37.85
N ASP A 681 5.73 39.25 -37.86
CA ASP A 681 5.50 38.23 -36.85
C ASP A 681 6.08 38.63 -35.49
N GLN A 682 7.22 39.36 -35.46
CA GLN A 682 7.73 39.91 -34.21
C GLN A 682 6.71 40.89 -33.56
N GLU A 683 6.06 41.72 -34.32
CA GLU A 683 5.02 42.62 -33.78
C GLU A 683 3.76 41.89 -33.42
N LYS A 684 3.29 40.93 -34.25
CA LYS A 684 2.15 40.07 -33.95
C LYS A 684 2.32 39.28 -32.64
N PHE A 685 3.55 38.79 -32.36
CA PHE A 685 3.82 37.92 -31.25
C PHE A 685 4.64 38.55 -30.10
N LYS A 686 4.90 39.84 -30.13
CA LYS A 686 5.55 40.58 -29.04
C LYS A 686 4.84 40.44 -27.70
N TRP A 687 3.52 40.40 -27.70
CA TRP A 687 2.67 40.02 -26.60
C TRP A 687 1.80 38.85 -27.04
N LEU A 688 1.96 37.67 -26.43
CA LEU A 688 1.21 36.48 -26.81
C LEU A 688 -0.24 36.59 -26.36
N GLU A 689 -1.16 36.24 -27.28
CA GLU A 689 -2.60 36.31 -27.08
C GLU A 689 -3.26 35.03 -27.54
N PHE A 690 -3.77 34.23 -26.60
CA PHE A 690 -4.36 32.92 -26.86
C PHE A 690 -5.21 32.42 -25.70
N TYR A 691 -6.02 31.43 -25.98
CA TYR A 691 -6.63 30.56 -24.99
C TYR A 691 -6.26 29.11 -25.26
N LYS A 692 -6.04 28.35 -24.20
CA LYS A 692 -5.71 26.94 -24.27
C LYS A 692 -6.55 26.18 -23.24
N VAL A 693 -7.36 25.23 -23.71
CA VAL A 693 -8.20 24.39 -22.85
C VAL A 693 -7.79 22.95 -22.99
N LYS A 694 -7.59 22.28 -21.86
CA LYS A 694 -7.23 20.86 -21.85
C LYS A 694 -8.17 20.10 -20.92
N PHE A 695 -8.52 18.89 -21.33
CA PHE A 695 -9.17 17.89 -20.51
C PHE A 695 -8.28 16.66 -20.40
N ASN A 696 -8.13 16.14 -19.19
CA ASN A 696 -7.42 14.91 -18.90
C ASN A 696 -8.27 14.07 -17.94
N GLY A 697 -8.56 12.84 -18.31
CA GLY A 697 -9.37 11.94 -17.50
C GLY A 697 -8.80 10.54 -17.48
N THR A 698 -8.65 9.98 -16.27
CA THR A 698 -8.17 8.62 -16.04
C THR A 698 -9.10 7.89 -15.08
N TRP A 699 -9.47 6.64 -15.42
CA TRP A 699 -10.24 5.75 -14.56
C TRP A 699 -9.50 4.45 -14.36
N TYR A 700 -9.55 3.95 -13.12
CA TYR A 700 -8.99 2.67 -12.75
C TYR A 700 -10.10 1.74 -12.30
N THR A 701 -10.21 0.58 -12.94
CA THR A 701 -11.21 -0.43 -12.62
C THR A 701 -10.54 -1.76 -12.36
N ARG A 702 -10.70 -2.28 -11.16
CA ARG A 702 -10.24 -3.63 -10.83
C ARG A 702 -11.18 -4.65 -11.47
N LEU A 703 -10.68 -5.47 -12.40
CA LEU A 703 -11.47 -6.46 -13.12
C LEU A 703 -11.59 -7.76 -12.34
N VAL A 704 -10.54 -8.57 -12.35
CA VAL A 704 -10.49 -9.88 -11.72
C VAL A 704 -9.16 -10.04 -11.01
N ASP A 705 -9.18 -10.47 -9.76
CA ASP A 705 -8.00 -10.74 -8.93
C ASP A 705 -7.07 -9.52 -8.84
N LYS A 706 -5.96 -9.54 -9.57
CA LYS A 706 -4.94 -8.49 -9.56
C LYS A 706 -4.93 -7.62 -10.82
N PHE A 707 -5.79 -7.93 -11.81
CA PHE A 707 -5.84 -7.14 -13.03
C PHE A 707 -6.57 -5.81 -12.81
N VAL A 708 -5.95 -4.73 -13.28
CA VAL A 708 -6.52 -3.39 -13.27
C VAL A 708 -6.56 -2.86 -14.70
N LEU A 709 -7.73 -2.41 -15.11
CA LEU A 709 -7.92 -1.67 -16.34
C LEU A 709 -7.78 -0.18 -16.05
N LYS A 710 -6.84 0.49 -16.71
CA LYS A 710 -6.74 1.95 -16.77
C LYS A 710 -7.32 2.41 -18.10
N THR A 711 -8.31 3.26 -18.04
CA THR A 711 -8.88 3.97 -19.19
C THR A 711 -8.47 5.43 -19.09
N HIS A 712 -7.97 6.01 -20.17
CA HIS A 712 -7.49 7.38 -20.19
C HIS A 712 -7.96 8.11 -21.45
N ALA A 713 -8.35 9.37 -21.30
CA ALA A 713 -8.74 10.25 -22.39
C ALA A 713 -8.14 11.64 -22.18
N GLU A 714 -7.58 12.20 -23.22
CA GLU A 714 -7.06 13.57 -23.26
C GLU A 714 -7.59 14.32 -24.47
N PHE A 715 -7.86 15.61 -24.26
CA PHE A 715 -8.21 16.57 -25.29
C PHE A 715 -7.49 17.88 -25.03
N GLY A 716 -7.02 18.52 -26.07
CA GLY A 716 -6.44 19.87 -26.00
C GLY A 716 -6.90 20.73 -27.14
N PHE A 717 -7.16 21.99 -26.84
CA PHE A 717 -7.61 23.01 -27.78
C PHE A 717 -6.80 24.28 -27.54
N LEU A 718 -6.18 24.81 -28.58
CA LEU A 718 -5.46 26.07 -28.61
C LEU A 718 -6.10 26.98 -29.64
N GLY A 719 -6.42 28.22 -29.28
CA GLY A 719 -7.02 29.18 -30.17
C GLY A 719 -6.53 30.60 -29.90
N ALA A 720 -6.79 31.50 -30.86
CA ALA A 720 -6.53 32.92 -30.74
C ALA A 720 -7.84 33.69 -30.52
N TYR A 721 -7.82 34.75 -29.74
CA TYR A 721 -8.97 35.66 -29.61
C TYR A 721 -9.16 36.51 -30.87
N ASN A 722 -8.03 36.91 -31.52
CA ASN A 722 -8.01 37.69 -32.74
C ASN A 722 -7.41 36.87 -33.88
N ASN A 723 -8.25 36.52 -34.85
CA ASN A 723 -7.83 35.70 -36.01
C ASN A 723 -6.81 36.42 -36.92
N LYS A 724 -6.79 37.77 -36.95
CA LYS A 724 -5.82 38.55 -37.74
C LYS A 724 -4.38 38.39 -37.25
N ARG A 725 -4.19 38.09 -35.96
CA ARG A 725 -2.88 37.79 -35.39
C ARG A 725 -2.42 36.39 -35.70
N GLY A 726 -3.39 35.46 -35.92
CA GLY A 726 -3.11 34.04 -36.05
C GLY A 726 -2.90 33.35 -34.73
N ILE A 727 -2.75 32.04 -34.81
CA ILE A 727 -2.52 31.18 -33.63
C ILE A 727 -1.03 31.25 -33.28
N ILE A 728 -0.73 31.42 -31.99
CA ILE A 728 0.64 31.52 -31.51
C ILE A 728 1.49 30.31 -31.91
N PRO A 729 2.79 30.50 -32.16
CA PRO A 729 3.70 29.41 -32.50
C PRO A 729 4.10 28.56 -31.30
N PHE A 730 3.99 29.08 -30.09
CA PHE A 730 4.26 28.36 -28.85
C PHE A 730 3.04 27.58 -28.35
N ASP A 731 3.25 26.73 -27.34
CA ASP A 731 2.16 25.99 -26.70
C ASP A 731 1.36 25.07 -27.63
N ARG A 732 1.76 24.88 -28.90
CA ARG A 732 1.14 23.92 -29.84
C ARG A 732 1.44 22.48 -29.44
N PHE A 733 0.60 21.56 -29.87
CA PHE A 733 0.67 20.15 -29.52
C PHE A 733 1.43 19.37 -30.60
N TYR A 734 2.36 18.53 -30.14
CA TYR A 734 3.15 17.65 -30.97
C TYR A 734 2.94 16.20 -30.54
N LEU A 735 2.28 15.41 -31.36
CA LEU A 735 1.90 14.02 -31.03
C LEU A 735 2.89 13.02 -31.57
N GLY A 736 3.05 11.93 -30.81
CA GLY A 736 3.87 10.77 -31.15
C GLY A 736 4.97 10.51 -30.14
N GLY A 737 5.39 9.25 -30.08
CA GLY A 737 6.52 8.81 -29.28
C GLY A 737 6.25 8.62 -27.80
N ASP A 738 7.29 8.73 -27.02
CA ASP A 738 7.29 8.57 -25.56
C ASP A 738 7.12 9.88 -24.79
N GLY A 739 7.03 11.00 -25.49
CA GLY A 739 7.00 12.32 -24.87
C GLY A 739 8.37 12.86 -24.45
N MET A 740 9.43 12.10 -24.64
CA MET A 740 10.81 12.52 -24.38
C MET A 740 11.42 13.11 -25.62
N SER A 741 11.06 14.34 -25.96
CA SER A 741 11.64 15.04 -27.09
C SER A 741 13.11 15.38 -26.81
N GLN A 742 14.00 14.91 -27.65
CA GLN A 742 15.44 15.08 -27.48
C GLN A 742 15.93 16.52 -27.69
N TYR A 743 15.14 17.40 -28.33
CA TYR A 743 15.71 18.64 -28.88
C TYR A 743 14.85 19.90 -28.65
N ALA A 744 13.65 19.81 -28.09
CA ALA A 744 12.78 20.98 -28.08
C ALA A 744 12.35 21.38 -26.66
N MET A 745 13.20 22.17 -26.01
CA MET A 745 12.78 22.95 -24.83
C MET A 745 12.30 24.37 -25.24
N ASP A 746 11.68 24.44 -26.39
CA ASP A 746 11.24 25.67 -27.05
C ASP A 746 9.79 26.04 -26.78
N GLY A 747 9.17 25.41 -25.79
CA GLY A 747 7.77 25.66 -25.44
C GLY A 747 6.75 24.80 -26.20
N ARG A 748 7.22 23.79 -26.97
CA ARG A 748 6.33 22.78 -27.55
C ARG A 748 5.74 21.91 -26.48
N GLU A 749 4.47 21.53 -26.62
CA GLU A 749 3.84 20.55 -25.78
C GLU A 749 3.80 19.18 -26.46
N THR A 750 4.60 18.25 -25.96
CA THR A 750 4.65 16.90 -26.53
C THR A 750 3.58 16.02 -25.90
N VAL A 751 2.76 15.39 -26.74
CA VAL A 751 1.72 14.43 -26.34
C VAL A 751 2.19 13.03 -26.75
N ALA A 752 2.53 12.22 -25.77
CA ALA A 752 3.01 10.86 -26.04
C ALA A 752 1.92 10.00 -26.67
N LEU A 753 2.26 9.30 -27.76
CA LEU A 753 1.46 8.25 -28.37
C LEU A 753 2.40 7.11 -28.80
N ARG A 754 2.39 6.05 -28.01
CA ARG A 754 3.31 4.92 -28.17
C ARG A 754 3.05 4.16 -29.48
N GLY A 755 4.09 3.59 -30.08
CA GLY A 755 4.03 2.92 -31.38
C GLY A 755 4.27 3.84 -32.56
N TYR A 756 4.61 5.11 -32.30
CA TYR A 756 5.01 6.11 -33.30
C TYR A 756 6.30 6.79 -32.86
N THR A 757 7.07 7.31 -33.79
CA THR A 757 8.27 8.13 -33.50
C THR A 757 7.86 9.46 -32.87
N ASN A 758 8.76 10.10 -32.14
CA ASN A 758 8.48 11.37 -31.45
C ASN A 758 8.03 12.44 -32.45
N GLN A 759 6.90 13.09 -32.13
CA GLN A 759 6.30 14.20 -32.88
C GLN A 759 5.87 13.88 -34.32
N SER A 760 5.90 12.62 -34.74
CA SER A 760 5.64 12.21 -36.13
C SER A 760 4.20 12.34 -36.60
N LEU A 761 3.25 12.51 -35.68
CA LEU A 761 1.82 12.62 -35.97
C LEU A 761 1.32 14.07 -36.01
N SER A 762 2.23 15.03 -36.01
CA SER A 762 1.92 16.46 -36.11
C SER A 762 2.61 17.09 -37.30
N SER A 763 2.02 18.19 -37.83
CA SER A 763 2.69 19.03 -38.80
C SER A 763 3.97 19.65 -38.22
N GLN A 764 4.83 20.22 -39.06
CA GLN A 764 6.04 20.92 -38.63
C GLN A 764 5.72 22.06 -37.65
N ASP A 765 4.59 22.72 -37.86
CA ASP A 765 4.13 23.84 -37.02
C ASP A 765 3.41 23.37 -35.73
N GLY A 766 3.15 22.06 -35.58
CA GLY A 766 2.39 21.50 -34.48
C GLY A 766 0.88 21.69 -34.65
N SER A 767 0.13 20.85 -33.95
CA SER A 767 -1.33 20.86 -33.97
C SER A 767 -1.92 21.85 -32.98
N THR A 768 -3.06 22.43 -33.31
CA THR A 768 -3.82 23.32 -32.40
C THR A 768 -4.86 22.57 -31.58
N ILE A 769 -5.26 21.40 -32.06
CA ILE A 769 -6.23 20.51 -31.39
C ILE A 769 -5.64 19.10 -31.39
N TYR A 770 -5.90 18.37 -30.30
CA TYR A 770 -5.61 16.94 -30.26
C TYR A 770 -6.62 16.16 -29.42
N ASN A 771 -6.72 14.89 -29.72
CA ASN A 771 -7.36 13.91 -28.86
C ASN A 771 -6.46 12.68 -28.70
N LYS A 772 -6.56 12.06 -27.54
CA LYS A 772 -5.90 10.79 -27.24
C LYS A 772 -6.76 9.94 -26.34
N PHE A 773 -6.80 8.64 -26.66
CA PHE A 773 -7.44 7.61 -25.85
C PHE A 773 -6.44 6.50 -25.57
N SER A 774 -6.46 5.96 -24.36
CA SER A 774 -5.60 4.85 -23.98
C SER A 774 -6.36 3.86 -23.09
N LEU A 775 -6.20 2.57 -23.40
CA LEU A 775 -6.63 1.47 -22.56
C LEU A 775 -5.40 0.69 -22.15
N GLU A 776 -5.15 0.54 -20.84
CA GLU A 776 -4.06 -0.28 -20.34
C GLU A 776 -4.59 -1.36 -19.41
N LEU A 777 -4.28 -2.61 -19.70
CA LEU A 777 -4.50 -3.72 -18.79
C LEU A 777 -3.21 -3.96 -18.02
N ARG A 778 -3.24 -3.73 -16.72
CA ARG A 778 -2.10 -3.76 -15.82
C ARG A 778 -2.13 -4.99 -14.91
N TYR A 779 -0.99 -5.61 -14.69
CA TYR A 779 -0.82 -6.75 -13.79
C TYR A 779 0.39 -6.54 -12.87
N PRO A 780 0.22 -6.49 -11.53
CA PRO A 780 1.32 -6.29 -10.60
C PRO A 780 2.11 -7.58 -10.41
N ILE A 781 3.42 -7.50 -10.64
CA ILE A 781 4.38 -8.56 -10.37
C ILE A 781 4.78 -8.51 -8.90
N THR A 782 5.09 -7.32 -8.41
CA THR A 782 5.33 -7.02 -7.00
C THR A 782 4.96 -5.57 -6.69
N LEU A 783 4.37 -5.31 -5.53
CA LEU A 783 4.01 -3.97 -5.05
C LEU A 783 4.64 -3.69 -3.67
N LYS A 784 5.88 -4.12 -3.46
CA LYS A 784 6.58 -3.89 -2.20
C LYS A 784 7.00 -2.42 -2.09
N PRO A 785 7.07 -1.85 -0.87
CA PRO A 785 7.53 -0.47 -0.66
C PRO A 785 8.92 -0.18 -1.23
N SER A 786 9.81 -1.19 -1.23
CA SER A 786 11.17 -1.07 -1.77
C SER A 786 11.24 -1.07 -3.30
N ALA A 787 10.26 -1.70 -3.98
CA ALA A 787 10.14 -1.70 -5.44
C ALA A 787 8.75 -2.19 -5.86
N SER A 788 8.08 -1.41 -6.69
CA SER A 788 6.83 -1.81 -7.34
C SER A 788 7.10 -2.11 -8.82
N ILE A 789 6.78 -3.34 -9.25
CA ILE A 789 6.98 -3.80 -10.62
C ILE A 789 5.65 -4.30 -11.16
N PHE A 790 5.25 -3.81 -12.32
CA PHE A 790 4.05 -4.29 -13.00
C PHE A 790 4.25 -4.35 -14.52
N ALA A 791 3.60 -5.31 -15.14
CA ALA A 791 3.50 -5.43 -16.59
C ALA A 791 2.20 -4.81 -17.06
N LEU A 792 2.18 -4.34 -18.29
CA LEU A 792 0.98 -3.80 -18.93
C LEU A 792 0.90 -4.19 -20.40
N THR A 793 -0.31 -4.24 -20.91
CA THR A 793 -0.59 -4.18 -22.32
C THR A 793 -1.43 -2.95 -22.59
N PHE A 794 -1.26 -2.32 -23.75
CA PHE A 794 -1.98 -1.10 -24.07
C PHE A 794 -2.54 -1.11 -25.48
N LEU A 795 -3.63 -0.35 -25.62
CA LEU A 795 -4.20 0.10 -26.88
C LEU A 795 -4.29 1.62 -26.79
N GLU A 796 -3.72 2.31 -27.75
CA GLU A 796 -3.77 3.77 -27.82
C GLU A 796 -4.32 4.21 -29.17
N SER A 797 -4.98 5.36 -29.14
CA SER A 797 -5.38 6.04 -30.38
C SER A 797 -5.39 7.55 -30.14
N GLY A 798 -4.98 8.31 -31.14
CA GLY A 798 -4.94 9.77 -31.06
C GLY A 798 -4.58 10.41 -32.38
N ASN A 799 -4.88 11.70 -32.48
CA ASN A 799 -4.50 12.48 -33.65
C ASN A 799 -4.39 13.97 -33.29
N GLY A 800 -3.62 14.69 -34.10
CA GLY A 800 -3.53 16.16 -34.07
C GLY A 800 -4.26 16.76 -35.24
N TYR A 801 -4.81 17.97 -35.06
CA TYR A 801 -5.56 18.69 -36.06
C TYR A 801 -5.15 20.17 -36.03
N ASP A 802 -5.17 20.80 -37.21
CA ASP A 802 -4.72 22.19 -37.36
C ASP A 802 -5.89 23.18 -37.21
N SER A 803 -7.14 22.68 -37.34
CA SER A 803 -8.33 23.54 -37.20
C SER A 803 -9.51 22.78 -36.58
N PHE A 804 -10.45 23.55 -36.00
CA PHE A 804 -11.68 22.99 -35.43
C PHE A 804 -12.59 22.33 -36.48
N ARG A 805 -12.47 22.74 -37.74
CA ARG A 805 -13.26 22.18 -38.84
C ARG A 805 -12.78 20.78 -39.23
N GLU A 806 -11.52 20.49 -38.99
CA GLU A 806 -10.90 19.19 -39.29
C GLU A 806 -11.02 18.19 -38.12
N PHE A 807 -11.42 18.68 -36.95
CA PHE A 807 -11.50 17.86 -35.75
C PHE A 807 -12.52 16.74 -35.89
N ASN A 808 -12.02 15.51 -35.91
CA ASN A 808 -12.83 14.28 -35.85
C ASN A 808 -12.15 13.29 -34.89
N PRO A 809 -12.67 13.13 -33.68
CA PRO A 809 -12.06 12.28 -32.66
C PRO A 809 -12.00 10.79 -33.02
N PHE A 810 -12.75 10.36 -34.04
CA PHE A 810 -12.75 8.97 -34.53
C PHE A 810 -11.73 8.75 -35.65
N ASN A 811 -11.20 9.79 -36.29
CA ASN A 811 -10.11 9.72 -37.24
C ASN A 811 -8.78 9.76 -36.50
N ALA A 812 -8.45 8.67 -35.78
CA ALA A 812 -7.28 8.62 -34.92
C ALA A 812 -6.31 7.53 -35.34
N LYS A 813 -5.03 7.82 -35.22
CA LYS A 813 -3.93 6.87 -35.44
C LYS A 813 -3.87 5.90 -34.27
N ARG A 814 -3.81 4.60 -34.54
CA ARG A 814 -3.98 3.51 -33.59
C ARG A 814 -2.68 2.77 -33.33
N SER A 815 -2.48 2.35 -32.11
CA SER A 815 -1.35 1.50 -31.75
C SER A 815 -1.71 0.50 -30.65
N ALA A 816 -0.91 -0.54 -30.55
CA ALA A 816 -1.02 -1.54 -29.48
C ALA A 816 0.39 -1.97 -29.03
N GLY A 817 0.51 -2.42 -27.78
CA GLY A 817 1.82 -2.88 -27.33
C GLY A 817 1.80 -3.46 -25.93
N LEU A 818 3.01 -3.75 -25.47
CA LEU A 818 3.26 -4.24 -24.13
C LEU A 818 4.35 -3.41 -23.47
N GLY A 819 4.32 -3.37 -22.14
CA GLY A 819 5.35 -2.67 -21.38
C GLY A 819 5.56 -3.22 -19.98
N ILE A 820 6.64 -2.80 -19.39
CA ILE A 820 6.97 -3.05 -18.00
C ILE A 820 7.27 -1.74 -17.30
N ARG A 821 6.86 -1.64 -16.05
CA ARG A 821 7.13 -0.50 -15.17
C ARG A 821 7.81 -0.98 -13.91
N ILE A 822 8.84 -0.26 -13.51
CA ILE A 822 9.62 -0.49 -12.30
C ILE A 822 9.68 0.82 -11.54
N PHE A 823 9.04 0.89 -10.40
CA PHE A 823 9.15 2.03 -9.51
C PHE A 823 10.07 1.68 -8.34
N MET A 824 11.05 2.53 -8.12
CA MET A 824 11.97 2.47 -6.97
C MET A 824 11.98 3.84 -6.30
N PRO A 825 11.81 3.94 -4.96
CA PRO A 825 11.73 5.24 -4.28
C PRO A 825 12.92 6.16 -4.53
N ALA A 826 14.13 5.59 -4.74
CA ALA A 826 15.34 6.35 -5.00
C ALA A 826 15.50 6.85 -6.46
N PHE A 827 14.86 6.17 -7.43
CA PHE A 827 15.06 6.42 -8.87
C PHE A 827 13.76 6.84 -9.59
N GLY A 828 12.62 6.80 -8.89
CA GLY A 828 11.32 7.07 -9.50
C GLY A 828 10.81 5.92 -10.38
N LEU A 829 9.98 6.24 -11.36
CA LEU A 829 9.39 5.29 -12.30
C LEU A 829 10.31 5.13 -13.52
N LEU A 830 10.65 3.89 -13.82
CA LEU A 830 11.33 3.47 -15.03
C LEU A 830 10.42 2.54 -15.83
N GLY A 831 10.42 2.65 -17.14
CA GLY A 831 9.61 1.79 -17.99
C GLY A 831 10.19 1.61 -19.37
N ILE A 832 9.83 0.50 -19.99
CA ILE A 832 10.08 0.20 -21.39
C ILE A 832 8.78 -0.30 -21.99
N ASP A 833 8.41 0.29 -23.14
CA ASP A 833 7.26 -0.11 -23.94
C ASP A 833 7.71 -0.51 -25.34
N PHE A 834 7.09 -1.56 -25.85
CA PHE A 834 7.18 -1.98 -27.25
C PHE A 834 5.82 -1.75 -27.88
N GLY A 835 5.72 -0.79 -28.75
CA GLY A 835 4.47 -0.39 -29.42
C GLY A 835 4.53 -0.65 -30.91
N TYR A 836 3.41 -1.08 -31.47
CA TYR A 836 3.20 -1.23 -32.90
C TYR A 836 2.16 -0.22 -33.38
N GLY A 837 2.56 0.69 -34.27
CA GLY A 837 1.67 1.62 -34.94
C GLY A 837 1.00 0.97 -36.15
N PHE A 838 -0.33 0.93 -36.14
CA PHE A 838 -1.11 0.30 -37.22
C PHE A 838 -1.32 1.20 -38.43
N ASP A 839 -1.25 2.51 -38.22
CA ASP A 839 -1.55 3.49 -39.26
C ASP A 839 -0.27 4.23 -39.65
N SER A 840 -0.10 4.56 -40.92
CA SER A 840 1.03 5.39 -41.38
C SER A 840 0.98 6.80 -40.79
N GLN A 841 2.15 7.37 -40.52
CA GLN A 841 2.28 8.77 -40.15
C GLN A 841 1.99 9.74 -41.32
N PHE A 842 2.14 9.27 -42.58
CA PHE A 842 1.91 10.08 -43.78
C PHE A 842 0.46 9.94 -44.27
N ALA A 843 -0.11 11.06 -44.69
CA ALA A 843 -1.44 11.06 -45.31
C ALA A 843 -1.43 10.32 -46.65
N GLY A 844 -2.36 9.38 -46.84
CA GLY A 844 -2.50 8.59 -48.08
C GLY A 844 -1.60 7.34 -48.16
N ASP A 845 -0.67 7.15 -47.22
CA ASP A 845 0.09 5.90 -47.12
C ASP A 845 -0.71 4.86 -46.30
N LEU A 846 -0.86 3.65 -46.84
CA LEU A 846 -1.59 2.53 -46.27
C LEU A 846 -0.68 1.59 -45.44
N ASN A 847 0.63 1.83 -45.43
CA ASN A 847 1.56 0.99 -44.70
C ASN A 847 1.47 1.29 -43.21
N ALA A 848 1.61 0.24 -42.37
CA ALA A 848 1.74 0.42 -40.93
C ALA A 848 3.05 1.13 -40.59
N HIS A 849 3.04 1.95 -39.55
CA HIS A 849 4.27 2.57 -39.03
C HIS A 849 5.29 1.52 -38.57
N GLY A 850 4.81 0.45 -37.87
CA GLY A 850 5.62 -0.66 -37.40
C GLY A 850 5.95 -0.61 -35.92
N TRP A 851 7.02 -1.31 -35.54
CA TRP A 851 7.46 -1.43 -34.15
C TRP A 851 8.35 -0.28 -33.70
N GLU A 852 8.00 0.31 -32.54
CA GLU A 852 8.79 1.33 -31.87
C GLU A 852 9.05 0.93 -30.42
N THR A 853 10.25 1.28 -29.92
CA THR A 853 10.63 1.09 -28.53
C THR A 853 10.65 2.42 -27.81
N HIS A 854 9.92 2.51 -26.70
CA HIS A 854 9.76 3.73 -25.90
C HIS A 854 10.31 3.54 -24.51
N PHE A 855 10.93 4.56 -23.98
CA PHE A 855 11.42 4.61 -22.61
C PHE A 855 10.55 5.55 -21.79
N VAL A 856 10.35 5.20 -20.53
CA VAL A 856 9.67 6.05 -19.54
C VAL A 856 10.62 6.27 -18.38
N ILE A 857 10.97 7.52 -18.12
CA ILE A 857 11.88 7.91 -17.04
C ILE A 857 11.23 9.06 -16.26
N GLY A 858 11.07 8.89 -14.95
CA GLY A 858 10.52 9.91 -14.06
C GLY A 858 9.06 9.67 -13.64
N GLN A 859 8.56 10.57 -12.81
CA GLN A 859 7.18 10.54 -12.33
C GLN A 859 6.29 11.35 -13.28
N ASN A 860 5.77 10.72 -14.32
CA ASN A 860 4.57 11.19 -14.99
C ASN A 860 3.40 10.32 -14.50
N PHE A 861 2.81 10.74 -13.38
CA PHE A 861 1.58 10.16 -12.83
C PHE A 861 0.42 11.10 -13.09
#